data_51db9cae6a9aa44ca39e87b7f49e191f
#
_entry.id   51db9cae6a9aa44ca39e87b7f49e191f
#
_cell.length_a   1.000
_cell.length_b   1.000
_cell.length_c   1.000
_cell.angle_alpha   90.00
_cell.angle_beta   90.00
_cell.angle_gamma   90.00
#
_symmetry.space_group_name_H-M   'P 1'
#
loop_
_entity.id
_entity.type
_entity.pdbx_description
1 polymer ?
#
loop_
_entity_poly.entity_id
_entity_poly.type
_entity_poly.pdbx_seq_one_letter_code
_entity_poly.pdbx_strand_id
1 'polypeptide(L)'
;MEDERMEQNRQPEKTDVVFFSPEMLRLADQHRREQQERLENCRQAARNGDCAAAVQMGLHYFYGTGGVKKDPDKAFAWFSRTEPDDPTALYWLAVCHDNGTGVERDPVRAFELFQESAKLGYLPAVCDLGVCYENGQGTEKDLDRAIQCYRHAAEEGYAQGQCNLGAMYYFGVGVEKDYGQAARLFTQAAEQQHPRAQFLLGLCYEFGNGVEQDAKKAALLYQEAGKGGSAEGLCALGVLHHAGKGVEKDDRRAAELFRQAAELGLPRAQLFLGHCYDDGMGVDQSPPQAVEWFRQAAQTGYPDAVMQLGLCYLYGHGTATDEKQAAELFQQAASAGNIRAMNELGLCYEAGRGVEKDIHRAAELYRQAAQSGMAAAQCNLGVLYREGLGVEQDDRKAAALFRASAGQGFARGQFLLGLHLEDGRGIDRNEKQAAQEYRRAAGQNYPNGMAALARCYEHGVGLERNPYLAADLYDRAARRGHVRAAYALGNMLLSGDAIGQDPARALELYQQAAQAGHMGALRQAGRCYQKGKGCQKDEAKAFDCFRRSAEGGDGPAAVALGYCYQKGSGCPVDDAQAAHWYEEAARRGLPLGQYDLGCLYEAGQGVPRDRRKALELYRQAAQEVPEARQAVRRLEKTGRTQRIAGWALVTYAILMGAGLWEGSAGDRIIWLAAAALPAVAGGCCLHYG
;
A
#
# COMPACT_ATOMS: atom_id res chain seq x y z
N MET A 1 24.23 20.54 -41.46
CA MET A 1 24.45 19.75 -42.71
C MET A 1 24.82 18.30 -42.42
N GLU A 2 24.51 17.79 -41.25
CA GLU A 2 24.61 16.35 -40.89
C GLU A 2 23.27 15.70 -40.53
N ASP A 3 22.21 16.50 -40.34
CA ASP A 3 20.87 15.98 -39.97
C ASP A 3 19.96 15.66 -41.19
N GLU A 4 20.35 16.00 -42.41
CA GLU A 4 19.53 15.70 -43.60
C GLU A 4 19.91 14.41 -44.33
N ARG A 5 20.86 13.58 -43.81
CA ARG A 5 21.27 12.33 -44.44
C ARG A 5 20.76 11.04 -43.75
N MET A 6 19.98 11.17 -42.69
CA MET A 6 19.43 10.00 -41.95
C MET A 6 17.97 9.63 -42.27
N GLU A 7 17.29 10.42 -43.12
CA GLU A 7 15.89 10.13 -43.50
C GLU A 7 15.72 9.35 -44.83
N GLN A 8 16.79 9.06 -45.55
CA GLN A 8 16.67 8.40 -46.88
C GLN A 8 16.91 6.91 -46.91
N ASN A 9 16.93 6.19 -45.77
CA ASN A 9 17.13 4.73 -45.79
C ASN A 9 16.13 3.96 -44.91
N ARG A 10 14.86 4.41 -44.79
CA ARG A 10 13.77 3.52 -44.41
C ARG A 10 13.17 2.92 -45.67
N GLN A 11 13.61 1.70 -46.00
CA GLN A 11 12.84 0.81 -46.86
C GLN A 11 11.47 0.58 -46.21
N PRO A 12 10.35 0.69 -46.93
CA PRO A 12 9.05 0.34 -46.39
C PRO A 12 9.09 -1.16 -46.05
N GLU A 13 8.67 -1.50 -44.82
CA GLU A 13 8.39 -2.88 -44.42
C GLU A 13 7.52 -3.51 -45.52
N LYS A 14 8.02 -4.60 -46.07
CA LYS A 14 7.22 -5.44 -46.96
C LYS A 14 6.04 -5.95 -46.15
N THR A 15 4.88 -5.33 -46.32
CA THR A 15 3.61 -5.98 -46.05
C THR A 15 3.64 -7.25 -46.86
N ASP A 16 3.69 -8.41 -46.21
CA ASP A 16 3.50 -9.70 -46.83
C ASP A 16 2.11 -9.71 -47.46
N VAL A 17 2.03 -9.32 -48.71
CA VAL A 17 0.86 -9.55 -49.54
C VAL A 17 0.80 -11.06 -49.74
N VAL A 18 -0.07 -11.72 -48.97
CA VAL A 18 -0.35 -13.13 -49.14
C VAL A 18 -0.95 -13.30 -50.54
N PHE A 19 -0.12 -13.66 -51.52
CA PHE A 19 -0.58 -14.04 -52.85
C PHE A 19 -1.27 -15.40 -52.76
N PHE A 20 -2.60 -15.37 -52.70
CA PHE A 20 -3.39 -16.60 -52.86
C PHE A 20 -3.13 -17.19 -54.22
N SER A 21 -2.80 -18.49 -54.27
CA SER A 21 -2.63 -19.17 -55.57
C SER A 21 -3.95 -19.09 -56.38
N PRO A 22 -3.88 -19.09 -57.71
CA PRO A 22 -5.07 -19.11 -58.55
C PRO A 22 -6.03 -20.26 -58.23
N GLU A 23 -5.51 -21.39 -57.76
CA GLU A 23 -6.31 -22.52 -57.26
C GLU A 23 -7.06 -22.21 -55.94
N MET A 24 -6.40 -21.59 -55.01
CA MET A 24 -7.06 -21.15 -53.75
C MET A 24 -8.16 -20.11 -54.01
N LEU A 25 -7.95 -19.19 -54.93
CA LEU A 25 -8.97 -18.23 -55.35
C LEU A 25 -10.16 -18.92 -56.03
N ARG A 26 -9.89 -19.92 -56.91
CA ARG A 26 -10.95 -20.74 -57.55
C ARG A 26 -11.75 -21.53 -56.51
N LEU A 27 -11.08 -22.18 -55.56
CA LEU A 27 -11.72 -22.93 -54.48
C LEU A 27 -12.57 -21.98 -53.60
N ALA A 28 -12.06 -20.81 -53.25
CA ALA A 28 -12.79 -19.81 -52.47
C ALA A 28 -14.03 -19.28 -53.20
N ASP A 29 -13.92 -19.07 -54.57
CA ASP A 29 -15.05 -18.65 -55.37
C ASP A 29 -16.09 -19.78 -55.59
N GLN A 30 -15.61 -21.02 -55.73
CA GLN A 30 -16.53 -22.19 -55.77
C GLN A 30 -17.27 -22.33 -54.44
N HIS A 31 -16.58 -22.28 -53.34
CA HIS A 31 -17.20 -22.36 -51.99
C HIS A 31 -18.22 -21.23 -51.77
N ARG A 32 -17.91 -20.00 -52.20
CA ARG A 32 -18.80 -18.85 -52.14
C ARG A 32 -20.07 -19.07 -53.00
N ARG A 33 -19.92 -19.63 -54.23
CA ARG A 33 -21.09 -19.96 -55.09
C ARG A 33 -21.97 -21.02 -54.44
N GLU A 34 -21.39 -22.09 -53.90
CA GLU A 34 -22.11 -23.15 -53.20
C GLU A 34 -22.84 -22.63 -51.97
N GLN A 35 -22.23 -21.71 -51.19
CA GLN A 35 -22.89 -21.07 -50.07
C GLN A 35 -24.07 -20.19 -50.53
N GLN A 36 -23.89 -19.43 -51.60
CA GLN A 36 -24.99 -18.60 -52.16
C GLN A 36 -26.16 -19.46 -52.71
N GLU A 37 -25.84 -20.54 -53.35
CA GLU A 37 -26.87 -21.47 -53.85
C GLU A 37 -27.63 -22.15 -52.71
N ARG A 38 -26.93 -22.61 -51.66
CA ARG A 38 -27.61 -23.15 -50.45
C ARG A 38 -28.49 -22.11 -49.78
N LEU A 39 -28.07 -20.87 -49.66
CA LEU A 39 -28.86 -19.80 -49.10
C LEU A 39 -30.09 -19.48 -49.92
N GLU A 40 -29.99 -19.45 -51.26
CA GLU A 40 -31.13 -19.17 -52.13
C GLU A 40 -32.13 -20.34 -52.13
N ASN A 41 -31.63 -21.58 -52.10
CA ASN A 41 -32.51 -22.76 -51.94
C ASN A 41 -33.27 -22.73 -50.59
N CYS A 42 -32.58 -22.39 -49.49
CA CYS A 42 -33.18 -22.21 -48.18
C CYS A 42 -34.25 -21.07 -48.20
N ARG A 43 -33.93 -19.95 -48.84
CA ARG A 43 -34.85 -18.81 -49.00
C ARG A 43 -36.07 -19.17 -49.78
N GLN A 44 -35.93 -19.95 -50.85
CA GLN A 44 -37.04 -20.41 -51.68
C GLN A 44 -37.93 -21.42 -50.93
N ALA A 45 -37.36 -22.37 -50.20
CA ALA A 45 -38.11 -23.28 -49.33
C ALA A 45 -38.91 -22.53 -48.27
N ALA A 46 -38.28 -21.57 -47.59
CA ALA A 46 -38.92 -20.71 -46.59
C ALA A 46 -40.09 -19.87 -47.18
N ARG A 47 -39.95 -19.39 -48.44
CA ARG A 47 -41.04 -18.70 -49.15
C ARG A 47 -42.19 -19.61 -49.50
N ASN A 48 -41.92 -20.88 -49.70
CA ASN A 48 -42.92 -21.91 -50.01
C ASN A 48 -43.64 -22.47 -48.75
N GLY A 49 -43.34 -21.91 -47.55
CA GLY A 49 -43.99 -22.30 -46.30
C GLY A 49 -43.24 -23.33 -45.46
N ASP A 50 -41.99 -23.64 -45.79
CA ASP A 50 -41.15 -24.51 -44.97
C ASP A 50 -40.69 -23.73 -43.70
N CYS A 51 -41.26 -24.10 -42.54
CA CYS A 51 -40.96 -23.47 -41.25
C CYS A 51 -39.51 -23.65 -40.83
N ALA A 52 -38.90 -24.83 -41.03
CA ALA A 52 -37.52 -25.08 -40.71
C ALA A 52 -36.57 -24.22 -41.54
N ALA A 53 -36.86 -24.06 -42.83
CA ALA A 53 -36.13 -23.17 -43.71
C ALA A 53 -36.34 -21.68 -43.32
N ALA A 54 -37.51 -21.30 -42.87
CA ALA A 54 -37.75 -19.93 -42.37
C ALA A 54 -36.97 -19.64 -41.10
N VAL A 55 -36.94 -20.56 -40.14
CA VAL A 55 -36.09 -20.45 -38.94
C VAL A 55 -34.62 -20.38 -39.32
N GLN A 56 -34.14 -21.21 -40.26
CA GLN A 56 -32.75 -21.18 -40.73
C GLN A 56 -32.37 -19.84 -41.38
N MET A 57 -33.31 -19.27 -42.18
CA MET A 57 -33.10 -17.92 -42.73
C MET A 57 -33.05 -16.84 -41.65
N GLY A 58 -33.91 -16.95 -40.62
CA GLY A 58 -33.86 -16.09 -39.44
C GLY A 58 -32.52 -16.16 -38.74
N LEU A 59 -31.97 -17.36 -38.50
CA LEU A 59 -30.66 -17.59 -37.90
C LEU A 59 -29.51 -17.00 -38.72
N HIS A 60 -29.56 -17.16 -40.08
CA HIS A 60 -28.58 -16.53 -40.94
C HIS A 60 -28.52 -15.02 -40.77
N TYR A 61 -29.65 -14.34 -40.69
CA TYR A 61 -29.69 -12.89 -40.45
C TYR A 61 -29.39 -12.52 -38.99
N PHE A 62 -29.75 -13.37 -38.04
CA PHE A 62 -29.47 -13.14 -36.62
C PHE A 62 -27.95 -13.13 -36.32
N TYR A 63 -27.22 -14.11 -36.87
CA TYR A 63 -25.77 -14.26 -36.64
C TYR A 63 -24.89 -13.62 -37.73
N GLY A 64 -25.46 -13.27 -38.89
CA GLY A 64 -24.69 -12.80 -40.04
C GLY A 64 -23.90 -13.92 -40.73
N THR A 65 -24.49 -15.10 -40.85
CA THR A 65 -23.89 -16.30 -41.43
C THR A 65 -24.42 -16.61 -42.82
N GLY A 66 -23.88 -17.61 -43.51
CA GLY A 66 -24.41 -18.04 -44.83
C GLY A 66 -24.22 -17.00 -45.95
N GLY A 67 -23.32 -16.03 -45.80
CA GLY A 67 -23.06 -14.99 -46.80
C GLY A 67 -23.99 -13.76 -46.72
N VAL A 68 -24.83 -13.66 -45.69
CA VAL A 68 -25.64 -12.46 -45.39
C VAL A 68 -25.04 -11.67 -44.25
N LYS A 69 -25.25 -10.34 -44.28
CA LYS A 69 -24.90 -9.48 -43.14
C LYS A 69 -25.93 -9.66 -42.03
N LYS A 70 -25.48 -9.50 -40.79
CA LYS A 70 -26.38 -9.46 -39.63
C LYS A 70 -27.42 -8.36 -39.81
N ASP A 71 -28.71 -8.74 -39.68
CA ASP A 71 -29.86 -7.86 -39.90
C ASP A 71 -30.96 -8.29 -38.93
N PRO A 72 -31.08 -7.64 -37.75
CA PRO A 72 -32.02 -7.98 -36.70
C PRO A 72 -33.49 -7.95 -37.17
N ASP A 73 -33.88 -6.96 -37.99
CA ASP A 73 -35.22 -6.79 -38.45
C ASP A 73 -35.67 -7.93 -39.38
N LYS A 74 -34.73 -8.33 -40.27
CA LYS A 74 -34.99 -9.50 -41.14
C LYS A 74 -35.01 -10.80 -40.37
N ALA A 75 -34.16 -10.95 -39.34
CA ALA A 75 -34.19 -12.14 -38.50
C ALA A 75 -35.53 -12.28 -37.83
N PHE A 76 -36.05 -11.26 -37.18
CA PHE A 76 -37.39 -11.23 -36.54
C PHE A 76 -38.48 -11.50 -37.56
N ALA A 77 -38.46 -10.83 -38.72
CA ALA A 77 -39.46 -11.01 -39.79
C ALA A 77 -39.49 -12.46 -40.33
N TRP A 78 -38.33 -13.15 -40.39
CA TRP A 78 -38.30 -14.55 -40.81
C TRP A 78 -38.88 -15.50 -39.74
N PHE A 79 -38.54 -15.31 -38.46
CA PHE A 79 -39.13 -16.09 -37.35
C PHE A 79 -40.65 -15.89 -37.24
N SER A 80 -41.14 -14.68 -37.56
CA SER A 80 -42.60 -14.38 -37.53
C SER A 80 -43.38 -14.94 -38.71
N ARG A 81 -42.73 -15.52 -39.72
CA ARG A 81 -43.40 -16.14 -40.90
C ARG A 81 -43.69 -17.60 -40.76
N THR A 82 -43.31 -18.21 -39.67
CA THR A 82 -43.56 -19.64 -39.39
C THR A 82 -45.00 -19.87 -38.90
N GLU A 83 -45.40 -21.11 -38.78
CA GLU A 83 -46.67 -21.47 -38.15
C GLU A 83 -46.70 -21.00 -36.68
N PRO A 84 -47.87 -20.58 -36.18
CA PRO A 84 -48.00 -20.01 -34.83
C PRO A 84 -47.56 -20.94 -33.69
N ASP A 85 -47.52 -22.24 -33.93
CA ASP A 85 -47.18 -23.31 -32.97
C ASP A 85 -45.87 -24.04 -33.28
N ASP A 86 -45.01 -23.48 -34.16
CA ASP A 86 -43.65 -24.01 -34.34
C ASP A 86 -42.79 -23.70 -33.09
N PRO A 87 -42.36 -24.73 -32.32
CA PRO A 87 -41.68 -24.51 -31.05
C PRO A 87 -40.33 -23.83 -31.19
N THR A 88 -39.63 -24.07 -32.32
CA THR A 88 -38.32 -23.46 -32.59
C THR A 88 -38.45 -21.99 -32.94
N ALA A 89 -39.48 -21.65 -33.72
CA ALA A 89 -39.74 -20.25 -34.08
C ALA A 89 -40.23 -19.44 -32.89
N LEU A 90 -41.12 -19.99 -32.07
CA LEU A 90 -41.55 -19.38 -30.80
C LEU A 90 -40.35 -19.08 -29.88
N TYR A 91 -39.43 -20.02 -29.78
CA TYR A 91 -38.22 -19.85 -29.03
C TYR A 91 -37.38 -18.66 -29.54
N TRP A 92 -37.13 -18.58 -30.85
CA TRP A 92 -36.32 -17.49 -31.41
C TRP A 92 -37.04 -16.15 -31.39
N LEU A 93 -38.36 -16.13 -31.50
CA LEU A 93 -39.16 -14.91 -31.24
C LEU A 93 -39.04 -14.46 -29.79
N ALA A 94 -39.08 -15.40 -28.83
CA ALA A 94 -38.84 -15.11 -27.42
C ALA A 94 -37.44 -14.49 -27.20
N VAL A 95 -36.39 -15.07 -27.80
CA VAL A 95 -35.02 -14.54 -27.75
C VAL A 95 -34.94 -13.12 -28.37
N CYS A 96 -35.67 -12.86 -29.46
CA CYS A 96 -35.77 -11.54 -30.06
C CYS A 96 -36.38 -10.51 -29.10
N HIS A 97 -37.51 -10.84 -28.45
CA HIS A 97 -38.14 -9.96 -27.48
C HIS A 97 -37.31 -9.75 -26.22
N ASP A 98 -36.60 -10.79 -25.73
CA ASP A 98 -35.76 -10.65 -24.55
C ASP A 98 -34.56 -9.74 -24.79
N ASN A 99 -33.94 -9.85 -25.97
CA ASN A 99 -32.74 -9.06 -26.33
C ASN A 99 -33.05 -7.74 -27.04
N GLY A 100 -34.29 -7.48 -27.47
CA GLY A 100 -34.63 -6.34 -28.31
C GLY A 100 -34.04 -6.44 -29.73
N THR A 101 -34.01 -7.67 -30.31
CA THR A 101 -33.38 -7.93 -31.60
C THR A 101 -34.47 -7.86 -32.72
N GLY A 102 -34.46 -6.76 -33.48
CA GLY A 102 -35.44 -6.52 -34.53
C GLY A 102 -36.87 -6.22 -34.05
N VAL A 103 -37.04 -6.05 -32.75
CA VAL A 103 -38.27 -5.69 -32.06
C VAL A 103 -37.94 -4.96 -30.77
N GLU A 104 -38.83 -4.15 -30.23
CA GLU A 104 -38.64 -3.55 -28.89
C GLU A 104 -38.51 -4.65 -27.81
N ARG A 105 -37.61 -4.43 -26.88
CA ARG A 105 -37.37 -5.38 -25.79
C ARG A 105 -38.65 -5.49 -24.92
N ASP A 106 -39.17 -6.70 -24.81
CA ASP A 106 -40.35 -7.02 -24.00
C ASP A 106 -40.12 -8.36 -23.25
N PRO A 107 -39.57 -8.30 -22.02
CA PRO A 107 -39.35 -9.50 -21.24
C PRO A 107 -40.61 -10.30 -20.88
N VAL A 108 -41.78 -9.65 -20.77
CA VAL A 108 -43.05 -10.31 -20.47
C VAL A 108 -43.45 -11.14 -21.66
N ARG A 109 -43.40 -10.56 -22.86
CA ARG A 109 -43.72 -11.28 -24.10
C ARG A 109 -42.70 -12.41 -24.37
N ALA A 110 -41.43 -12.19 -24.08
CA ALA A 110 -40.42 -13.23 -24.18
C ALA A 110 -40.74 -14.43 -23.25
N PHE A 111 -41.09 -14.16 -22.00
CA PHE A 111 -41.50 -15.19 -21.05
C PHE A 111 -42.73 -16.00 -21.55
N GLU A 112 -43.78 -15.34 -22.06
CA GLU A 112 -44.95 -16.00 -22.63
C GLU A 112 -44.54 -16.93 -23.77
N LEU A 113 -43.76 -16.48 -24.72
CA LEU A 113 -43.27 -17.24 -25.86
C LEU A 113 -42.37 -18.41 -25.45
N PHE A 114 -41.48 -18.23 -24.48
CA PHE A 114 -40.71 -19.34 -23.92
C PHE A 114 -41.63 -20.38 -23.28
N GLN A 115 -42.68 -19.94 -22.57
CA GLN A 115 -43.65 -20.85 -21.97
C GLN A 115 -44.45 -21.63 -23.04
N GLU A 116 -44.87 -20.99 -24.14
CA GLU A 116 -45.55 -21.64 -25.25
C GLU A 116 -44.66 -22.67 -25.93
N SER A 117 -43.41 -22.31 -26.27
CA SER A 117 -42.40 -23.20 -26.86
C SER A 117 -42.07 -24.39 -25.94
N ALA A 118 -41.92 -24.14 -24.63
CA ALA A 118 -41.64 -25.18 -23.64
C ALA A 118 -42.82 -26.19 -23.50
N LYS A 119 -44.08 -25.74 -23.57
CA LYS A 119 -45.27 -26.62 -23.58
C LYS A 119 -45.29 -27.57 -24.78
N LEU A 120 -44.67 -27.15 -25.90
CA LEU A 120 -44.51 -27.99 -27.10
C LEU A 120 -43.27 -28.91 -27.02
N GLY A 121 -42.60 -28.96 -25.88
CA GLY A 121 -41.46 -29.85 -25.61
C GLY A 121 -40.11 -29.38 -26.12
N TYR A 122 -39.93 -28.11 -26.50
CA TYR A 122 -38.64 -27.60 -26.95
C TYR A 122 -37.72 -27.35 -25.77
N LEU A 123 -36.75 -28.21 -25.54
CA LEU A 123 -35.86 -28.21 -24.36
C LEU A 123 -35.06 -26.92 -24.16
N PRO A 124 -34.53 -26.26 -25.22
CA PRO A 124 -33.93 -24.94 -25.05
C PRO A 124 -34.87 -23.93 -24.39
N ALA A 125 -36.16 -23.89 -24.82
CA ALA A 125 -37.15 -23.01 -24.24
C ALA A 125 -37.48 -23.37 -22.77
N VAL A 126 -37.47 -24.66 -22.43
CA VAL A 126 -37.62 -25.11 -21.03
C VAL A 126 -36.48 -24.57 -20.16
N CYS A 127 -35.25 -24.60 -20.66
CA CYS A 127 -34.10 -24.03 -19.93
C CYS A 127 -34.21 -22.52 -19.76
N ASP A 128 -34.54 -21.78 -20.82
CA ASP A 128 -34.61 -20.32 -20.75
C ASP A 128 -35.83 -19.84 -19.97
N LEU A 129 -36.95 -20.61 -19.98
CA LEU A 129 -38.05 -20.43 -19.05
C LEU A 129 -37.58 -20.58 -17.58
N GLY A 130 -36.70 -21.56 -17.30
CA GLY A 130 -36.05 -21.71 -16.01
C GLY A 130 -35.18 -20.50 -15.63
N VAL A 131 -34.46 -19.93 -16.59
CA VAL A 131 -33.68 -18.69 -16.39
C VAL A 131 -34.59 -17.49 -16.09
N CYS A 132 -35.75 -17.40 -16.78
CA CYS A 132 -36.75 -16.36 -16.50
C CYS A 132 -37.23 -16.43 -15.05
N TYR A 133 -37.57 -17.62 -14.56
CA TYR A 133 -37.98 -17.82 -13.17
C TYR A 133 -36.87 -17.57 -12.17
N GLU A 134 -35.64 -17.98 -12.49
CA GLU A 134 -34.48 -17.78 -11.62
C GLU A 134 -34.17 -16.28 -11.40
N ASN A 135 -34.28 -15.47 -12.44
CA ASN A 135 -33.92 -14.05 -12.42
C ASN A 135 -35.11 -13.11 -12.21
N GLY A 136 -36.35 -13.61 -12.37
CA GLY A 136 -37.55 -12.77 -12.38
C GLY A 136 -37.70 -11.95 -13.66
N GLN A 137 -37.31 -12.50 -14.82
CA GLN A 137 -37.40 -11.83 -16.13
C GLN A 137 -38.77 -12.08 -16.74
N GLY A 138 -39.57 -11.03 -16.90
CA GLY A 138 -40.96 -11.13 -17.44
C GLY A 138 -41.95 -11.85 -16.50
N THR A 139 -41.50 -12.28 -15.33
CA THR A 139 -42.28 -12.95 -14.30
C THR A 139 -41.74 -12.66 -12.92
N GLU A 140 -42.44 -13.04 -11.86
CA GLU A 140 -41.86 -13.03 -10.51
C GLU A 140 -40.79 -14.12 -10.37
N LYS A 141 -39.77 -13.81 -9.56
CA LYS A 141 -38.70 -14.76 -9.26
C LYS A 141 -39.24 -15.98 -8.51
N ASP A 142 -39.03 -17.18 -9.04
CA ASP A 142 -39.47 -18.44 -8.48
C ASP A 142 -38.42 -19.54 -8.71
N LEU A 143 -37.61 -19.79 -7.69
CA LEU A 143 -36.51 -20.77 -7.76
C LEU A 143 -37.02 -22.20 -7.85
N ASP A 144 -38.19 -22.52 -7.27
CA ASP A 144 -38.76 -23.87 -7.31
C ASP A 144 -39.18 -24.23 -8.75
N ARG A 145 -39.82 -23.29 -9.45
CA ARG A 145 -40.15 -23.46 -10.87
C ARG A 145 -38.92 -23.51 -11.76
N ALA A 146 -37.94 -22.68 -11.49
CA ALA A 146 -36.66 -22.74 -12.22
C ALA A 146 -36.03 -24.12 -12.13
N ILE A 147 -35.92 -24.69 -10.91
CA ILE A 147 -35.38 -26.01 -10.66
C ILE A 147 -36.21 -27.11 -11.36
N GLN A 148 -37.55 -27.00 -11.37
CA GLN A 148 -38.41 -27.95 -12.09
C GLN A 148 -38.12 -27.92 -13.59
N CYS A 149 -37.95 -26.75 -14.19
CA CYS A 149 -37.59 -26.60 -15.60
C CYS A 149 -36.21 -27.24 -15.88
N TYR A 150 -35.22 -26.92 -15.09
CA TYR A 150 -33.86 -27.47 -15.26
C TYR A 150 -33.83 -28.99 -15.04
N ARG A 151 -34.58 -29.49 -14.07
CA ARG A 151 -34.72 -30.95 -13.82
C ARG A 151 -35.35 -31.67 -14.99
N HIS A 152 -36.46 -31.15 -15.51
CA HIS A 152 -37.11 -31.72 -16.69
C HIS A 152 -36.15 -31.77 -17.89
N ALA A 153 -35.48 -30.67 -18.20
CA ALA A 153 -34.53 -30.62 -19.29
C ALA A 153 -33.33 -31.58 -19.07
N ALA A 154 -32.85 -31.72 -17.80
CA ALA A 154 -31.76 -32.61 -17.44
C ALA A 154 -32.15 -34.10 -17.55
N GLU A 155 -33.35 -34.46 -17.15
CA GLU A 155 -33.94 -35.81 -17.27
C GLU A 155 -34.10 -36.25 -18.72
N GLU A 156 -34.45 -35.31 -19.60
CA GLU A 156 -34.49 -35.51 -21.05
C GLU A 156 -33.10 -35.51 -21.71
N GLY A 157 -32.02 -35.42 -20.90
CA GLY A 157 -30.62 -35.50 -21.36
C GLY A 157 -30.07 -34.23 -21.96
N TYR A 158 -30.75 -33.08 -21.85
CA TYR A 158 -30.29 -31.85 -22.44
C TYR A 158 -29.15 -31.21 -21.64
N ALA A 159 -27.95 -31.05 -22.27
CA ALA A 159 -26.74 -30.66 -21.62
C ALA A 159 -26.82 -29.31 -20.87
N GLN A 160 -27.52 -28.30 -21.43
CA GLN A 160 -27.73 -27.02 -20.76
C GLN A 160 -28.59 -27.17 -19.50
N GLY A 161 -29.66 -28.00 -19.52
CA GLY A 161 -30.45 -28.32 -18.34
C GLY A 161 -29.64 -29.01 -17.24
N GLN A 162 -28.84 -30.02 -17.63
CA GLN A 162 -27.92 -30.69 -16.71
C GLN A 162 -26.91 -29.69 -16.11
N CYS A 163 -26.33 -28.81 -16.92
CA CYS A 163 -25.41 -27.78 -16.46
C CYS A 163 -26.04 -26.80 -15.47
N ASN A 164 -27.27 -26.30 -15.80
CA ASN A 164 -27.97 -25.34 -14.95
C ASN A 164 -28.41 -25.99 -13.62
N LEU A 165 -29.02 -27.19 -13.66
CA LEU A 165 -29.38 -27.93 -12.45
C LEU A 165 -28.16 -28.26 -11.59
N GLY A 166 -27.03 -28.65 -12.22
CA GLY A 166 -25.78 -28.88 -11.55
C GLY A 166 -25.24 -27.61 -10.84
N ALA A 167 -25.39 -26.45 -11.48
CA ALA A 167 -25.03 -25.17 -10.88
C ALA A 167 -25.90 -24.83 -9.65
N MET A 168 -27.21 -25.10 -9.71
CA MET A 168 -28.11 -24.95 -8.54
C MET A 168 -27.60 -25.77 -7.34
N TYR A 169 -27.24 -27.03 -7.54
CA TYR A 169 -26.67 -27.88 -6.47
C TYR A 169 -25.30 -27.43 -6.04
N TYR A 170 -24.43 -26.97 -6.94
CA TYR A 170 -23.08 -26.54 -6.63
C TYR A 170 -23.08 -25.29 -5.74
N PHE A 171 -23.91 -24.30 -6.05
CA PHE A 171 -24.00 -23.05 -5.30
C PHE A 171 -25.00 -23.07 -4.15
N GLY A 172 -25.92 -24.07 -4.12
CA GLY A 172 -26.98 -24.15 -3.11
C GLY A 172 -28.07 -23.09 -3.34
N VAL A 173 -28.44 -22.83 -4.61
CA VAL A 173 -29.44 -21.83 -4.96
C VAL A 173 -30.80 -22.55 -5.11
N GLY A 174 -31.77 -22.27 -4.23
CA GLY A 174 -33.10 -22.89 -4.21
C GLY A 174 -33.10 -24.37 -3.83
N VAL A 175 -31.94 -25.00 -3.62
CA VAL A 175 -31.74 -26.38 -3.18
C VAL A 175 -30.63 -26.45 -2.16
N GLU A 176 -30.63 -27.50 -1.35
CA GLU A 176 -29.51 -27.80 -0.48
C GLU A 176 -28.25 -28.09 -1.33
N LYS A 177 -27.12 -27.54 -0.90
CA LYS A 177 -25.85 -27.68 -1.61
C LYS A 177 -25.41 -29.15 -1.63
N ASP A 178 -25.24 -29.71 -2.82
CA ASP A 178 -24.78 -31.08 -3.05
C ASP A 178 -23.76 -31.14 -4.19
N TYR A 179 -22.49 -31.11 -3.82
CA TYR A 179 -21.40 -31.19 -4.77
C TYR A 179 -21.33 -32.53 -5.52
N GLY A 180 -21.80 -33.66 -4.91
CA GLY A 180 -21.83 -34.96 -5.55
C GLY A 180 -22.85 -35.01 -6.69
N GLN A 181 -24.04 -34.48 -6.48
CA GLN A 181 -25.05 -34.35 -7.53
C GLN A 181 -24.61 -33.37 -8.62
N ALA A 182 -24.04 -32.21 -8.21
CA ALA A 182 -23.51 -31.23 -9.16
C ALA A 182 -22.45 -31.85 -10.08
N ALA A 183 -21.46 -32.55 -9.53
CA ALA A 183 -20.40 -33.17 -10.31
C ALA A 183 -20.94 -34.25 -11.28
N ARG A 184 -21.94 -35.04 -10.91
CA ARG A 184 -22.57 -35.99 -11.81
C ARG A 184 -23.26 -35.31 -12.99
N LEU A 185 -24.02 -34.26 -12.73
CA LEU A 185 -24.73 -33.51 -13.77
C LEU A 185 -23.75 -32.79 -14.69
N PHE A 186 -22.70 -32.20 -14.15
CA PHE A 186 -21.63 -31.59 -14.95
C PHE A 186 -20.91 -32.63 -15.80
N THR A 187 -20.70 -33.87 -15.30
CA THR A 187 -20.09 -34.93 -16.06
C THR A 187 -20.96 -35.29 -17.27
N GLN A 188 -22.24 -35.50 -17.08
CA GLN A 188 -23.21 -35.81 -18.16
C GLN A 188 -23.24 -34.71 -19.24
N ALA A 189 -23.24 -33.44 -18.83
CA ALA A 189 -23.22 -32.33 -19.77
C ALA A 189 -21.81 -32.16 -20.44
N ALA A 190 -20.72 -32.42 -19.73
CA ALA A 190 -19.36 -32.36 -20.28
C ALA A 190 -19.11 -33.45 -21.32
N GLU A 191 -19.65 -34.65 -21.15
CA GLU A 191 -19.62 -35.73 -22.14
C GLU A 191 -20.27 -35.31 -23.46
N GLN A 192 -21.26 -34.43 -23.42
CA GLN A 192 -21.90 -33.80 -24.58
C GLN A 192 -21.10 -32.56 -25.09
N GLN A 193 -19.87 -32.40 -24.65
CA GLN A 193 -18.96 -31.28 -25.02
C GLN A 193 -19.51 -29.89 -24.68
N HIS A 194 -20.36 -29.77 -23.64
CA HIS A 194 -20.91 -28.50 -23.21
C HIS A 194 -19.84 -27.66 -22.49
N PRO A 195 -19.37 -26.51 -23.03
CA PRO A 195 -18.15 -25.83 -22.55
C PRO A 195 -18.28 -25.35 -21.11
N ARG A 196 -19.44 -24.79 -20.71
CA ARG A 196 -19.67 -24.31 -19.34
C ARG A 196 -19.65 -25.47 -18.33
N ALA A 197 -20.20 -26.64 -18.73
CA ALA A 197 -20.19 -27.81 -17.85
C ALA A 197 -18.77 -28.39 -17.70
N GLN A 198 -17.97 -28.42 -18.77
CA GLN A 198 -16.56 -28.78 -18.70
C GLN A 198 -15.78 -27.87 -17.77
N PHE A 199 -16.01 -26.55 -17.83
CA PHE A 199 -15.41 -25.59 -16.90
C PHE A 199 -15.84 -25.87 -15.44
N LEU A 200 -17.13 -26.04 -15.18
CA LEU A 200 -17.66 -26.27 -13.82
C LEU A 200 -17.21 -27.64 -13.27
N LEU A 201 -17.13 -28.67 -14.09
CA LEU A 201 -16.55 -29.96 -13.71
C LEU A 201 -15.04 -29.83 -13.41
N GLY A 202 -14.35 -29.00 -14.19
CA GLY A 202 -12.95 -28.64 -13.93
C GLY A 202 -12.75 -28.02 -12.55
N LEU A 203 -13.65 -27.10 -12.15
CA LEU A 203 -13.65 -26.54 -10.77
C LEU A 203 -13.89 -27.64 -9.72
N CYS A 204 -14.81 -28.59 -9.98
CA CYS A 204 -15.02 -29.71 -9.06
C CYS A 204 -13.74 -30.50 -8.83
N TYR A 205 -12.98 -30.84 -9.88
CA TYR A 205 -11.71 -31.53 -9.77
C TYR A 205 -10.59 -30.66 -9.18
N GLU A 206 -10.57 -29.36 -9.46
CA GLU A 206 -9.53 -28.46 -8.92
C GLU A 206 -9.63 -28.34 -7.40
N PHE A 207 -10.86 -28.28 -6.85
CA PHE A 207 -11.08 -28.07 -5.42
C PHE A 207 -11.52 -29.33 -4.64
N GLY A 208 -11.75 -30.46 -5.33
CA GLY A 208 -12.23 -31.69 -4.70
C GLY A 208 -13.71 -31.62 -4.30
N ASN A 209 -14.54 -30.83 -5.00
CA ASN A 209 -15.93 -30.64 -4.70
C ASN A 209 -16.79 -31.76 -5.34
N GLY A 210 -17.23 -32.73 -4.56
CA GLY A 210 -18.03 -33.85 -5.02
C GLY A 210 -17.30 -34.93 -5.82
N VAL A 211 -16.00 -34.74 -6.02
CA VAL A 211 -15.07 -35.66 -6.68
C VAL A 211 -13.72 -35.61 -5.96
N GLU A 212 -12.88 -36.63 -6.12
CA GLU A 212 -11.50 -36.57 -5.64
C GLU A 212 -10.71 -35.48 -6.37
N GLN A 213 -9.95 -34.71 -5.62
CA GLN A 213 -9.16 -33.60 -6.18
C GLN A 213 -8.13 -34.09 -7.20
N ASP A 214 -8.18 -33.57 -8.43
CA ASP A 214 -7.28 -33.93 -9.52
C ASP A 214 -6.99 -32.72 -10.42
N ALA A 215 -5.89 -32.03 -10.16
CA ALA A 215 -5.52 -30.85 -10.92
C ALA A 215 -5.20 -31.14 -12.39
N LYS A 216 -4.77 -32.38 -12.74
CA LYS A 216 -4.52 -32.76 -14.14
C LYS A 216 -5.83 -32.89 -14.91
N LYS A 217 -6.83 -33.54 -14.31
CA LYS A 217 -8.16 -33.63 -14.91
C LYS A 217 -8.81 -32.25 -15.03
N ALA A 218 -8.66 -31.38 -14.02
CA ALA A 218 -9.13 -30.01 -14.08
C ALA A 218 -8.52 -29.27 -15.28
N ALA A 219 -7.21 -29.37 -15.50
CA ALA A 219 -6.54 -28.73 -16.62
C ALA A 219 -7.02 -29.23 -17.98
N LEU A 220 -7.25 -30.54 -18.14
CA LEU A 220 -7.81 -31.12 -19.37
C LEU A 220 -9.23 -30.59 -19.63
N LEU A 221 -10.06 -30.56 -18.62
CA LEU A 221 -11.44 -30.05 -18.74
C LEU A 221 -11.47 -28.56 -19.08
N TYR A 222 -10.61 -27.75 -18.48
CA TYR A 222 -10.47 -26.34 -18.83
C TYR A 222 -9.98 -26.14 -20.27
N GLN A 223 -9.06 -27.00 -20.73
CA GLN A 223 -8.60 -26.97 -22.11
C GLN A 223 -9.73 -27.30 -23.10
N GLU A 224 -10.54 -28.32 -22.82
CA GLU A 224 -11.69 -28.66 -23.65
C GLU A 224 -12.76 -27.55 -23.61
N ALA A 225 -13.05 -27.00 -22.43
CA ALA A 225 -13.93 -25.83 -22.29
C ALA A 225 -13.45 -24.64 -23.13
N GLY A 226 -12.15 -24.36 -23.11
CA GLY A 226 -11.52 -23.29 -23.91
C GLY A 226 -11.63 -23.55 -25.41
N LYS A 227 -11.44 -24.78 -25.90
CA LYS A 227 -11.69 -25.15 -27.29
C LYS A 227 -13.15 -24.94 -27.71
N GLY A 228 -14.08 -25.15 -26.78
CA GLY A 228 -15.50 -24.85 -26.95
C GLY A 228 -15.88 -23.38 -26.83
N GLY A 229 -14.90 -22.47 -26.64
CA GLY A 229 -15.10 -21.02 -26.56
C GLY A 229 -15.38 -20.48 -25.15
N SER A 230 -15.16 -21.28 -24.08
CA SER A 230 -15.32 -20.76 -22.70
C SER A 230 -14.12 -19.90 -22.33
N ALA A 231 -14.36 -18.59 -22.18
CA ALA A 231 -13.38 -17.64 -21.67
C ALA A 231 -12.93 -17.97 -20.23
N GLU A 232 -13.87 -18.44 -19.40
CA GLU A 232 -13.60 -18.89 -18.03
C GLU A 232 -12.67 -20.11 -18.02
N GLY A 233 -12.88 -21.07 -18.92
CA GLY A 233 -12.02 -22.24 -19.09
C GLY A 233 -10.61 -21.86 -19.50
N LEU A 234 -10.45 -20.96 -20.47
CA LEU A 234 -9.14 -20.42 -20.88
C LEU A 234 -8.44 -19.71 -19.74
N CYS A 235 -9.17 -18.85 -19.02
CA CYS A 235 -8.64 -18.10 -17.89
C CYS A 235 -8.18 -19.03 -16.76
N ALA A 236 -8.99 -20.04 -16.40
CA ALA A 236 -8.65 -21.02 -15.38
C ALA A 236 -7.42 -21.86 -15.77
N LEU A 237 -7.33 -22.29 -17.02
CA LEU A 237 -6.15 -23.00 -17.52
C LEU A 237 -4.90 -22.12 -17.45
N GLY A 238 -5.02 -20.83 -17.77
CA GLY A 238 -3.93 -19.85 -17.62
C GLY A 238 -3.42 -19.76 -16.18
N VAL A 239 -4.33 -19.74 -15.22
CA VAL A 239 -3.99 -19.74 -13.78
C VAL A 239 -3.24 -21.02 -13.39
N LEU A 240 -3.66 -22.18 -13.90
CA LEU A 240 -2.97 -23.46 -13.64
C LEU A 240 -1.56 -23.48 -14.22
N HIS A 241 -1.35 -22.97 -15.44
CA HIS A 241 -0.01 -22.86 -16.04
C HIS A 241 0.88 -21.89 -15.26
N HIS A 242 0.37 -20.75 -14.82
CA HIS A 242 1.13 -19.82 -13.98
C HIS A 242 1.54 -20.45 -12.66
N ALA A 243 0.64 -21.18 -12.02
CA ALA A 243 0.90 -21.84 -10.74
C ALA A 243 1.71 -23.15 -10.84
N GLY A 244 1.83 -23.75 -12.03
CA GLY A 244 2.41 -25.09 -12.21
C GLY A 244 1.57 -26.19 -11.55
N LYS A 245 0.23 -26.04 -11.50
CA LYS A 245 -0.66 -26.93 -10.78
C LYS A 245 -1.38 -27.87 -11.74
N GLY A 246 -1.04 -29.15 -11.70
CA GLY A 246 -1.59 -30.16 -12.62
C GLY A 246 -1.02 -30.12 -14.04
N VAL A 247 -0.31 -29.06 -14.40
CA VAL A 247 0.42 -28.83 -15.65
C VAL A 247 1.79 -28.26 -15.32
N GLU A 248 2.71 -28.31 -16.26
CA GLU A 248 4.02 -27.66 -16.13
C GLU A 248 3.84 -26.13 -16.03
N LYS A 249 4.63 -25.50 -15.14
CA LYS A 249 4.62 -24.06 -15.03
C LYS A 249 5.13 -23.41 -16.32
N ASP A 250 4.29 -22.58 -16.93
CA ASP A 250 4.60 -21.87 -18.16
C ASP A 250 3.88 -20.52 -18.18
N ASP A 251 4.61 -19.47 -17.80
CA ASP A 251 4.07 -18.11 -17.74
C ASP A 251 3.75 -17.54 -19.14
N ARG A 252 4.46 -17.99 -20.20
CA ARG A 252 4.16 -17.59 -21.59
C ARG A 252 2.81 -18.17 -22.04
N ARG A 253 2.61 -19.45 -21.76
CA ARG A 253 1.34 -20.09 -22.06
C ARG A 253 0.20 -19.53 -21.27
N ALA A 254 0.43 -19.18 -19.99
CA ALA A 254 -0.55 -18.50 -19.16
C ALA A 254 -0.96 -17.15 -19.75
N ALA A 255 -0.02 -16.30 -20.13
CA ALA A 255 -0.29 -15.00 -20.73
C ALA A 255 -1.06 -15.11 -22.06
N GLU A 256 -0.72 -16.11 -22.89
CA GLU A 256 -1.45 -16.37 -24.15
C GLU A 256 -2.90 -16.79 -23.91
N LEU A 257 -3.16 -17.64 -22.91
CA LEU A 257 -4.50 -18.07 -22.52
C LEU A 257 -5.31 -16.92 -21.92
N PHE A 258 -4.68 -16.07 -21.10
CA PHE A 258 -5.32 -14.85 -20.58
C PHE A 258 -5.68 -13.88 -21.72
N ARG A 259 -4.83 -13.76 -22.75
CA ARG A 259 -5.11 -12.92 -23.91
C ARG A 259 -6.33 -13.43 -24.67
N GLN A 260 -6.38 -14.72 -24.98
CA GLN A 260 -7.53 -15.31 -25.66
C GLN A 260 -8.83 -15.11 -24.88
N ALA A 261 -8.80 -15.31 -23.55
CA ALA A 261 -9.96 -15.09 -22.69
C ALA A 261 -10.34 -13.59 -22.57
N ALA A 262 -9.34 -12.70 -22.57
CA ALA A 262 -9.54 -11.25 -22.53
C ALA A 262 -10.17 -10.71 -23.83
N GLU A 263 -9.76 -11.24 -24.98
CA GLU A 263 -10.34 -10.92 -26.29
C GLU A 263 -11.81 -11.40 -26.41
N LEU A 264 -12.18 -12.47 -25.70
CA LEU A 264 -13.57 -12.89 -25.53
C LEU A 264 -14.35 -12.02 -24.54
N GLY A 265 -13.73 -10.99 -23.98
CA GLY A 265 -14.37 -9.99 -23.12
C GLY A 265 -14.47 -10.38 -21.65
N LEU A 266 -13.74 -11.40 -21.16
CA LEU A 266 -13.76 -11.76 -19.74
C LEU A 266 -12.97 -10.76 -18.89
N PRO A 267 -13.60 -9.96 -17.99
CA PRO A 267 -12.92 -8.89 -17.24
C PRO A 267 -11.79 -9.42 -16.33
N ARG A 268 -12.01 -10.60 -15.74
CA ARG A 268 -10.99 -11.26 -14.91
C ARG A 268 -9.73 -11.62 -15.71
N ALA A 269 -9.90 -12.06 -16.95
CA ALA A 269 -8.76 -12.38 -17.82
C ALA A 269 -8.03 -11.12 -18.28
N GLN A 270 -8.77 -10.04 -18.58
CA GLN A 270 -8.21 -8.72 -18.86
C GLN A 270 -7.37 -8.21 -17.69
N LEU A 271 -7.86 -8.37 -16.45
CA LEU A 271 -7.09 -8.04 -15.24
C LEU A 271 -5.79 -8.87 -15.14
N PHE A 272 -5.86 -10.19 -15.33
CA PHE A 272 -4.67 -11.06 -15.28
C PHE A 272 -3.68 -10.73 -16.39
N LEU A 273 -4.16 -10.47 -17.61
CA LEU A 273 -3.30 -10.03 -18.70
C LEU A 273 -2.63 -8.69 -18.42
N GLY A 274 -3.36 -7.76 -17.79
CA GLY A 274 -2.81 -6.51 -17.28
C GLY A 274 -1.65 -6.76 -16.30
N HIS A 275 -1.81 -7.66 -15.34
CA HIS A 275 -0.73 -8.05 -14.43
C HIS A 275 0.45 -8.72 -15.16
N CYS A 276 0.19 -9.54 -16.19
CA CYS A 276 1.26 -10.11 -17.00
C CYS A 276 2.13 -9.03 -17.65
N TYR A 277 1.53 -7.97 -18.19
CA TYR A 277 2.27 -6.85 -18.75
C TYR A 277 2.93 -5.97 -17.68
N ASP A 278 2.32 -5.85 -16.51
CA ASP A 278 2.85 -5.06 -15.40
C ASP A 278 4.14 -5.66 -14.83
N ASP A 279 4.13 -6.97 -14.62
CA ASP A 279 5.24 -7.72 -14.00
C ASP A 279 6.22 -8.34 -15.01
N GLY A 280 5.91 -8.33 -16.33
CA GLY A 280 6.68 -9.01 -17.36
C GLY A 280 6.53 -10.53 -17.30
N MET A 281 5.38 -11.04 -16.85
CA MET A 281 5.13 -12.48 -16.74
C MET A 281 4.71 -13.09 -18.09
N GLY A 282 5.61 -13.81 -18.72
CA GLY A 282 5.36 -14.48 -20.00
C GLY A 282 5.23 -13.55 -21.21
N VAL A 283 5.32 -12.26 -21.01
CA VAL A 283 5.34 -11.18 -22.01
C VAL A 283 6.39 -10.14 -21.63
N ASP A 284 6.80 -9.31 -22.57
CA ASP A 284 7.68 -8.18 -22.27
C ASP A 284 6.95 -7.19 -21.36
N GLN A 285 7.65 -6.74 -20.31
CA GLN A 285 7.07 -5.79 -19.35
C GLN A 285 6.67 -4.48 -20.03
N SER A 286 5.43 -4.07 -19.85
CA SER A 286 4.89 -2.84 -20.44
C SER A 286 3.77 -2.25 -19.57
N PRO A 287 4.11 -1.41 -18.58
CA PRO A 287 3.10 -0.77 -17.72
C PRO A 287 2.01 0.00 -18.48
N PRO A 288 2.30 0.69 -19.62
CA PRO A 288 1.23 1.33 -20.38
C PRO A 288 0.21 0.35 -20.97
N GLN A 289 0.67 -0.82 -21.44
CA GLN A 289 -0.24 -1.87 -21.93
C GLN A 289 -1.04 -2.49 -20.77
N ALA A 290 -0.42 -2.64 -19.60
CA ALA A 290 -1.13 -3.08 -18.39
C ALA A 290 -2.30 -2.15 -18.05
N VAL A 291 -2.07 -0.84 -18.05
CA VAL A 291 -3.11 0.17 -17.81
C VAL A 291 -4.27 0.08 -18.81
N GLU A 292 -3.96 -0.19 -20.08
CA GLU A 292 -5.02 -0.32 -21.10
C GLU A 292 -5.91 -1.54 -20.82
N TRP A 293 -5.34 -2.68 -20.45
CA TRP A 293 -6.11 -3.87 -20.07
C TRP A 293 -6.89 -3.67 -18.76
N PHE A 294 -6.30 -2.99 -17.76
CA PHE A 294 -7.02 -2.64 -16.54
C PHE A 294 -8.20 -1.70 -16.84
N ARG A 295 -8.04 -0.75 -17.79
CA ARG A 295 -9.10 0.17 -18.21
C ARG A 295 -10.25 -0.57 -18.89
N GLN A 296 -9.94 -1.50 -19.81
CA GLN A 296 -10.97 -2.32 -20.46
C GLN A 296 -11.76 -3.15 -19.44
N ALA A 297 -11.07 -3.81 -18.50
CA ALA A 297 -11.73 -4.55 -17.43
C ALA A 297 -12.55 -3.63 -16.51
N ALA A 298 -12.05 -2.44 -16.19
CA ALA A 298 -12.74 -1.46 -15.34
C ALA A 298 -14.02 -0.91 -15.99
N GLN A 299 -14.08 -0.78 -17.32
CA GLN A 299 -15.28 -0.35 -18.05
C GLN A 299 -16.47 -1.26 -17.83
N THR A 300 -16.24 -2.54 -17.54
CA THR A 300 -17.32 -3.50 -17.19
C THR A 300 -17.82 -3.34 -15.74
N GLY A 301 -17.21 -2.45 -14.96
CA GLY A 301 -17.48 -2.32 -13.53
C GLY A 301 -16.81 -3.37 -12.65
N TYR A 302 -15.86 -4.16 -13.18
CA TYR A 302 -15.18 -5.21 -12.41
C TYR A 302 -14.34 -4.60 -11.27
N PRO A 303 -14.71 -4.81 -9.97
CA PRO A 303 -14.20 -4.00 -8.87
C PRO A 303 -12.68 -4.09 -8.66
N ASP A 304 -12.09 -5.28 -8.89
CA ASP A 304 -10.65 -5.45 -8.75
C ASP A 304 -9.86 -4.69 -9.83
N ALA A 305 -10.40 -4.64 -11.05
CA ALA A 305 -9.77 -3.88 -12.14
C ALA A 305 -9.92 -2.36 -11.94
N VAL A 306 -11.08 -1.92 -11.46
CA VAL A 306 -11.31 -0.51 -11.10
C VAL A 306 -10.32 -0.08 -10.02
N MET A 307 -10.13 -0.90 -8.98
CA MET A 307 -9.16 -0.67 -7.91
C MET A 307 -7.72 -0.63 -8.46
N GLN A 308 -7.35 -1.60 -9.32
CA GLN A 308 -6.00 -1.65 -9.88
C GLN A 308 -5.70 -0.44 -10.79
N LEU A 309 -6.67 -0.02 -11.60
CA LEU A 309 -6.55 1.19 -12.40
C LEU A 309 -6.37 2.45 -11.51
N GLY A 310 -7.09 2.51 -10.38
CA GLY A 310 -6.90 3.56 -9.38
C GLY A 310 -5.48 3.62 -8.82
N LEU A 311 -4.85 2.46 -8.55
CA LEU A 311 -3.45 2.39 -8.12
C LEU A 311 -2.49 2.90 -9.21
N CYS A 312 -2.75 2.59 -10.48
CA CYS A 312 -1.94 3.09 -11.59
C CYS A 312 -1.97 4.62 -11.66
N TYR A 313 -3.13 5.25 -11.51
CA TYR A 313 -3.24 6.71 -11.46
C TYR A 313 -2.62 7.32 -10.19
N LEU A 314 -2.76 6.65 -9.03
CA LEU A 314 -2.23 7.16 -7.78
C LEU A 314 -0.70 7.27 -7.77
N TYR A 315 -0.03 6.27 -8.36
CA TYR A 315 1.43 6.17 -8.36
C TYR A 315 2.08 6.55 -9.70
N GLY A 316 1.32 6.84 -10.73
CA GLY A 316 1.84 7.14 -12.06
C GLY A 316 2.47 5.92 -12.75
N HIS A 317 1.98 4.72 -12.46
CA HIS A 317 2.52 3.50 -13.03
C HIS A 317 1.86 3.20 -14.38
N GLY A 318 2.64 3.30 -15.45
CA GLY A 318 2.16 3.16 -16.83
C GLY A 318 1.27 4.30 -17.35
N THR A 319 1.01 5.31 -16.53
CA THR A 319 0.22 6.50 -16.88
C THR A 319 0.71 7.71 -16.08
N ALA A 320 0.25 8.92 -16.42
CA ALA A 320 0.49 10.09 -15.58
C ALA A 320 -0.25 9.97 -14.24
N THR A 321 0.33 10.55 -13.18
CA THR A 321 -0.31 10.59 -11.86
C THR A 321 -1.57 11.48 -11.91
N ASP A 322 -2.67 10.96 -11.39
CA ASP A 322 -3.91 11.70 -11.18
C ASP A 322 -4.58 11.19 -9.89
N GLU A 323 -4.27 11.85 -8.77
CA GLU A 323 -4.79 11.47 -7.47
C GLU A 323 -6.32 11.60 -7.37
N LYS A 324 -6.91 12.56 -8.10
CA LYS A 324 -8.36 12.77 -8.10
C LYS A 324 -9.06 11.61 -8.79
N GLN A 325 -8.61 11.25 -9.99
CA GLN A 325 -9.15 10.10 -10.71
C GLN A 325 -8.94 8.79 -9.95
N ALA A 326 -7.79 8.64 -9.28
CA ALA A 326 -7.53 7.49 -8.41
C ALA A 326 -8.57 7.37 -7.27
N ALA A 327 -8.84 8.48 -6.57
CA ALA A 327 -9.82 8.49 -5.48
C ALA A 327 -11.26 8.20 -5.98
N GLU A 328 -11.65 8.72 -7.14
CA GLU A 328 -12.93 8.43 -7.78
C GLU A 328 -13.07 6.93 -8.11
N LEU A 329 -12.03 6.31 -8.66
CA LEU A 329 -12.00 4.88 -8.95
C LEU A 329 -12.04 4.03 -7.67
N PHE A 330 -11.29 4.41 -6.63
CA PHE A 330 -11.38 3.72 -5.33
C PHE A 330 -12.78 3.84 -4.72
N GLN A 331 -13.44 5.01 -4.85
CA GLN A 331 -14.83 5.18 -4.40
C GLN A 331 -15.78 4.26 -5.16
N GLN A 332 -15.63 4.13 -6.47
CA GLN A 332 -16.42 3.23 -7.30
C GLN A 332 -16.21 1.76 -6.88
N ALA A 333 -14.96 1.32 -6.76
CA ALA A 333 -14.64 -0.05 -6.36
C ALA A 333 -15.10 -0.36 -4.93
N ALA A 334 -14.93 0.58 -3.99
CA ALA A 334 -15.39 0.45 -2.61
C ALA A 334 -16.91 0.32 -2.52
N SER A 335 -17.66 1.11 -3.30
CA SER A 335 -19.12 1.03 -3.38
C SER A 335 -19.59 -0.32 -3.93
N ALA A 336 -18.79 -0.96 -4.79
CA ALA A 336 -19.01 -2.32 -5.28
C ALA A 336 -18.53 -3.42 -4.31
N GLY A 337 -18.12 -3.05 -3.09
CA GLY A 337 -17.69 -3.99 -2.03
C GLY A 337 -16.23 -4.41 -2.06
N ASN A 338 -15.38 -3.78 -2.88
CA ASN A 338 -13.96 -4.11 -2.88
C ASN A 338 -13.28 -3.62 -1.60
N ILE A 339 -12.88 -4.56 -0.76
CA ILE A 339 -12.30 -4.30 0.57
C ILE A 339 -10.95 -3.57 0.47
N ARG A 340 -10.13 -3.90 -0.54
CA ARG A 340 -8.84 -3.23 -0.77
C ARG A 340 -9.05 -1.78 -1.16
N ALA A 341 -10.01 -1.51 -2.04
CA ALA A 341 -10.37 -0.14 -2.43
C ALA A 341 -10.88 0.69 -1.26
N MET A 342 -11.64 0.10 -0.33
CA MET A 342 -12.04 0.79 0.91
C MET A 342 -10.81 1.25 1.73
N ASN A 343 -9.80 0.40 1.85
CA ASN A 343 -8.57 0.77 2.55
C ASN A 343 -7.79 1.86 1.81
N GLU A 344 -7.63 1.75 0.48
CA GLU A 344 -6.91 2.76 -0.31
C GLU A 344 -7.63 4.12 -0.31
N LEU A 345 -8.96 4.11 -0.41
CA LEU A 345 -9.76 5.32 -0.28
C LEU A 345 -9.63 5.94 1.13
N GLY A 346 -9.58 5.11 2.17
CA GLY A 346 -9.29 5.54 3.53
C GLY A 346 -7.94 6.27 3.64
N LEU A 347 -6.89 5.73 3.01
CA LEU A 347 -5.58 6.37 2.92
C LEU A 347 -5.63 7.70 2.15
N CYS A 348 -6.45 7.78 1.09
CA CYS A 348 -6.67 9.02 0.35
C CYS A 348 -7.30 10.10 1.24
N TYR A 349 -8.36 9.78 2.00
CA TYR A 349 -8.99 10.73 2.93
C TYR A 349 -8.07 11.09 4.11
N GLU A 350 -7.28 10.16 4.64
CA GLU A 350 -6.32 10.43 5.72
C GLU A 350 -5.25 11.44 5.30
N ALA A 351 -4.72 11.28 4.08
CA ALA A 351 -3.64 12.10 3.55
C ALA A 351 -4.12 13.36 2.80
N GLY A 352 -5.38 13.42 2.37
CA GLY A 352 -5.92 14.47 1.48
C GLY A 352 -5.44 14.31 0.03
N ARG A 353 -5.27 13.07 -0.46
CA ARG A 353 -4.82 12.79 -1.82
C ARG A 353 -6.02 12.60 -2.75
N GLY A 354 -6.19 13.49 -3.71
CA GLY A 354 -7.28 13.47 -4.67
C GLY A 354 -8.67 13.79 -4.09
N VAL A 355 -8.78 13.90 -2.78
CA VAL A 355 -9.98 14.26 -2.02
C VAL A 355 -9.61 15.22 -0.88
N GLU A 356 -10.57 15.99 -0.40
CA GLU A 356 -10.38 16.78 0.82
C GLU A 356 -10.09 15.85 2.01
N LYS A 357 -9.11 16.25 2.85
CA LYS A 357 -8.72 15.46 4.01
C LYS A 357 -9.89 15.30 4.97
N ASP A 358 -10.30 14.07 5.24
CA ASP A 358 -11.37 13.73 6.17
C ASP A 358 -11.03 12.45 6.94
N ILE A 359 -10.50 12.64 8.14
CA ILE A 359 -10.05 11.53 8.99
C ILE A 359 -11.22 10.69 9.54
N HIS A 360 -12.43 11.29 9.67
CA HIS A 360 -13.62 10.55 10.12
C HIS A 360 -14.10 9.58 9.05
N ARG A 361 -14.09 10.03 7.79
CA ARG A 361 -14.37 9.17 6.64
C ARG A 361 -13.33 8.06 6.47
N ALA A 362 -12.05 8.39 6.65
CA ALA A 362 -10.97 7.39 6.65
C ALA A 362 -11.23 6.33 7.71
N ALA A 363 -11.57 6.72 8.94
CA ALA A 363 -11.86 5.79 10.03
C ALA A 363 -13.05 4.87 9.73
N GLU A 364 -14.10 5.38 9.09
CA GLU A 364 -15.27 4.59 8.70
C GLU A 364 -14.91 3.54 7.63
N LEU A 365 -14.17 3.93 6.61
CA LEU A 365 -13.70 3.02 5.55
C LEU A 365 -12.77 1.94 6.10
N TYR A 366 -11.83 2.32 6.96
CA TYR A 366 -10.98 1.34 7.64
C TYR A 366 -11.78 0.39 8.53
N ARG A 367 -12.87 0.86 9.18
CA ARG A 367 -13.74 0.03 10.01
C ARG A 367 -14.44 -1.04 9.18
N GLN A 368 -15.01 -0.65 8.02
CA GLN A 368 -15.68 -1.58 7.10
C GLN A 368 -14.69 -2.63 6.57
N ALA A 369 -13.51 -2.19 6.11
CA ALA A 369 -12.48 -3.10 5.63
C ALA A 369 -11.91 -4.00 6.76
N ALA A 370 -11.77 -3.49 7.97
CA ALA A 370 -11.30 -4.26 9.13
C ALA A 370 -12.31 -5.31 9.60
N GLN A 371 -13.61 -5.01 9.55
CA GLN A 371 -14.71 -5.96 9.83
C GLN A 371 -14.73 -7.10 8.81
N SER A 372 -14.39 -6.81 7.57
CA SER A 372 -14.20 -7.82 6.51
C SER A 372 -12.89 -8.61 6.66
N GLY A 373 -12.13 -8.39 7.74
CA GLY A 373 -10.93 -9.14 8.08
C GLY A 373 -9.62 -8.61 7.47
N MET A 374 -9.60 -7.47 6.79
CA MET A 374 -8.37 -6.96 6.15
C MET A 374 -7.33 -6.50 7.19
N ALA A 375 -6.20 -7.20 7.27
CA ALA A 375 -5.13 -6.96 8.24
C ALA A 375 -4.54 -5.53 8.16
N ALA A 376 -4.38 -4.98 6.96
CA ALA A 376 -3.88 -3.62 6.76
C ALA A 376 -4.85 -2.57 7.33
N ALA A 377 -6.16 -2.73 7.07
CA ALA A 377 -7.21 -1.84 7.58
C ALA A 377 -7.34 -1.94 9.11
N GLN A 378 -7.20 -3.15 9.68
CA GLN A 378 -7.13 -3.34 11.13
C GLN A 378 -5.95 -2.56 11.73
N CYS A 379 -4.77 -2.59 11.09
CA CYS A 379 -3.64 -1.78 11.50
C CYS A 379 -3.93 -0.28 11.43
N ASN A 380 -4.48 0.21 10.32
CA ASN A 380 -4.74 1.62 10.11
C ASN A 380 -5.78 2.13 11.12
N LEU A 381 -6.89 1.42 11.29
CA LEU A 381 -7.90 1.74 12.31
C LEU A 381 -7.32 1.69 13.73
N GLY A 382 -6.47 0.72 14.03
CA GLY A 382 -5.79 0.61 15.32
C GLY A 382 -4.90 1.84 15.61
N VAL A 383 -4.21 2.36 14.59
CA VAL A 383 -3.43 3.60 14.72
C VAL A 383 -4.33 4.79 15.00
N LEU A 384 -5.47 4.91 14.33
CA LEU A 384 -6.44 5.97 14.58
C LEU A 384 -6.97 5.93 16.02
N TYR A 385 -7.32 4.75 16.55
CA TYR A 385 -7.72 4.60 17.96
C TYR A 385 -6.60 4.94 18.94
N ARG A 386 -5.34 4.59 18.64
CA ARG A 386 -4.19 4.91 19.49
C ARG A 386 -3.94 6.41 19.58
N GLU A 387 -4.09 7.12 18.47
CA GLU A 387 -3.81 8.56 18.38
C GLU A 387 -5.03 9.45 18.66
N GLY A 388 -6.25 8.88 18.71
CA GLY A 388 -7.49 9.65 18.85
C GLY A 388 -7.83 10.48 17.60
N LEU A 389 -7.48 9.97 16.41
CA LEU A 389 -7.68 10.67 15.14
C LEU A 389 -8.97 10.21 14.46
N GLY A 390 -9.96 11.09 14.32
CA GLY A 390 -11.26 10.76 13.72
C GLY A 390 -12.13 9.78 14.52
N VAL A 391 -11.61 9.29 15.63
CA VAL A 391 -12.26 8.41 16.61
C VAL A 391 -11.81 8.80 18.02
N GLU A 392 -12.59 8.48 19.04
CA GLU A 392 -12.17 8.64 20.43
C GLU A 392 -10.97 7.72 20.73
N GLN A 393 -9.96 8.24 21.41
CA GLN A 393 -8.76 7.48 21.76
C GLN A 393 -9.11 6.27 22.63
N ASP A 394 -8.67 5.08 22.19
CA ASP A 394 -8.94 3.83 22.90
C ASP A 394 -7.80 2.81 22.66
N ASP A 395 -6.85 2.78 23.59
CA ASP A 395 -5.70 1.87 23.51
C ASP A 395 -6.12 0.39 23.56
N ARG A 396 -7.27 0.04 24.18
CA ARG A 396 -7.76 -1.36 24.21
C ARG A 396 -8.25 -1.79 22.84
N LYS A 397 -9.04 -0.95 22.16
CA LYS A 397 -9.46 -1.23 20.77
C LYS A 397 -8.27 -1.28 19.83
N ALA A 398 -7.31 -0.35 19.99
CA ALA A 398 -6.07 -0.37 19.22
C ALA A 398 -5.31 -1.69 19.38
N ALA A 399 -5.08 -2.14 20.62
CA ALA A 399 -4.39 -3.39 20.91
C ALA A 399 -5.14 -4.63 20.35
N ALA A 400 -6.48 -4.65 20.43
CA ALA A 400 -7.30 -5.72 19.86
C ALA A 400 -7.16 -5.80 18.33
N LEU A 401 -7.19 -4.66 17.64
CA LEU A 401 -7.02 -4.56 16.19
C LEU A 401 -5.60 -4.95 15.76
N PHE A 402 -4.56 -4.52 16.48
CA PHE A 402 -3.19 -4.96 16.20
C PHE A 402 -3.01 -6.45 16.42
N ARG A 403 -3.66 -7.02 17.44
CA ARG A 403 -3.65 -8.47 17.69
C ARG A 403 -4.33 -9.25 16.54
N ALA A 404 -5.48 -8.76 16.06
CA ALA A 404 -6.18 -9.37 14.93
C ALA A 404 -5.32 -9.34 13.66
N SER A 405 -4.70 -8.19 13.37
CA SER A 405 -3.78 -8.02 12.24
C SER A 405 -2.53 -8.89 12.35
N ALA A 406 -1.91 -8.94 13.54
CA ALA A 406 -0.73 -9.78 13.82
C ALA A 406 -1.04 -11.27 13.71
N GLY A 407 -2.24 -11.71 14.13
CA GLY A 407 -2.72 -13.08 14.00
C GLY A 407 -2.82 -13.56 12.54
N GLN A 408 -3.05 -12.65 11.61
CA GLN A 408 -3.01 -12.92 10.18
C GLN A 408 -1.59 -12.88 9.58
N GLY A 409 -0.57 -12.67 10.40
CA GLY A 409 0.82 -12.62 9.94
C GLY A 409 1.25 -11.26 9.40
N PHE A 410 0.46 -10.20 9.48
CA PHE A 410 0.82 -8.90 8.93
C PHE A 410 1.95 -8.23 9.73
N ALA A 411 3.09 -8.02 9.11
CA ALA A 411 4.32 -7.59 9.77
C ALA A 411 4.19 -6.26 10.54
N ARG A 412 3.47 -5.27 9.97
CA ARG A 412 3.20 -3.99 10.64
C ARG A 412 2.31 -4.19 11.88
N GLY A 413 1.32 -5.09 11.79
CA GLY A 413 0.45 -5.47 12.92
C GLY A 413 1.23 -6.13 14.04
N GLN A 414 2.13 -7.06 13.73
CA GLN A 414 3.03 -7.70 14.69
C GLN A 414 3.93 -6.68 15.38
N PHE A 415 4.52 -5.76 14.63
CA PHE A 415 5.34 -4.69 15.20
C PHE A 415 4.53 -3.78 16.15
N LEU A 416 3.35 -3.33 15.74
CA LEU A 416 2.50 -2.45 16.55
C LEU A 416 1.96 -3.15 17.80
N LEU A 417 1.58 -4.43 17.69
CA LEU A 417 1.23 -5.24 18.85
C LEU A 417 2.41 -5.37 19.81
N GLY A 418 3.62 -5.58 19.28
CA GLY A 418 4.85 -5.64 20.08
C GLY A 418 5.07 -4.36 20.89
N LEU A 419 4.87 -3.18 20.30
CA LEU A 419 4.97 -1.90 21.01
C LEU A 419 3.93 -1.78 22.14
N HIS A 420 2.68 -2.18 21.89
CA HIS A 420 1.62 -2.14 22.91
C HIS A 420 1.90 -3.11 24.07
N LEU A 421 2.44 -4.31 23.77
CA LEU A 421 2.88 -5.28 24.79
C LEU A 421 4.08 -4.80 25.59
N GLU A 422 5.02 -4.08 24.98
CA GLU A 422 6.21 -3.54 25.65
C GLU A 422 5.83 -2.42 26.62
N ASP A 423 4.92 -1.51 26.17
CA ASP A 423 4.51 -0.34 26.95
C ASP A 423 3.35 -0.64 27.93
N GLY A 424 2.63 -1.77 27.75
CA GLY A 424 1.42 -2.08 28.51
C GLY A 424 0.22 -1.21 28.13
N ARG A 425 0.13 -0.76 26.86
CA ARG A 425 -0.92 0.14 26.38
C ARG A 425 -2.14 -0.66 25.91
N GLY A 426 -3.26 -0.54 26.63
CA GLY A 426 -4.51 -1.24 26.31
C GLY A 426 -4.46 -2.77 26.43
N ILE A 427 -3.34 -3.29 26.88
CA ILE A 427 -3.02 -4.70 27.08
C ILE A 427 -1.98 -4.84 28.19
N ASP A 428 -1.97 -5.93 28.92
CA ASP A 428 -0.98 -6.17 29.96
C ASP A 428 0.45 -6.19 29.38
N ARG A 429 1.35 -5.50 30.08
CA ARG A 429 2.75 -5.42 29.67
C ARG A 429 3.38 -6.82 29.65
N ASN A 430 3.98 -7.19 28.53
CA ASN A 430 4.65 -8.47 28.36
C ASN A 430 5.82 -8.38 27.37
N GLU A 431 6.99 -8.08 27.90
CA GLU A 431 8.22 -7.88 27.10
C GLU A 431 8.63 -9.13 26.31
N LYS A 432 8.38 -10.35 26.88
CA LYS A 432 8.69 -11.60 26.18
C LYS A 432 7.81 -11.78 24.93
N GLN A 433 6.52 -11.53 25.06
CA GLN A 433 5.62 -11.55 23.91
C GLN A 433 5.94 -10.44 22.91
N ALA A 434 6.27 -9.23 23.38
CA ALA A 434 6.70 -8.12 22.53
C ALA A 434 7.90 -8.55 21.65
N ALA A 435 8.94 -9.12 22.26
CA ALA A 435 10.11 -9.62 21.53
C ALA A 435 9.77 -10.74 20.52
N GLN A 436 8.78 -11.59 20.82
CA GLN A 436 8.29 -12.62 19.89
C GLN A 436 7.60 -12.00 18.67
N GLU A 437 6.75 -10.99 18.89
CA GLU A 437 6.06 -10.30 17.79
C GLU A 437 7.05 -9.49 16.93
N TYR A 438 8.05 -8.83 17.54
CA TYR A 438 9.13 -8.20 16.80
C TYR A 438 9.94 -9.22 15.98
N ARG A 439 10.18 -10.42 16.50
CA ARG A 439 10.88 -11.49 15.77
C ARG A 439 10.08 -11.98 14.57
N ARG A 440 8.76 -12.10 14.69
CA ARG A 440 7.87 -12.47 13.58
C ARG A 440 7.90 -11.39 12.49
N ALA A 441 7.80 -10.12 12.88
CA ALA A 441 7.90 -8.99 11.95
C ALA A 441 9.28 -8.91 11.28
N ALA A 442 10.36 -9.11 12.03
CA ALA A 442 11.73 -9.15 11.52
C ALA A 442 11.97 -10.32 10.54
N GLY A 443 11.35 -11.47 10.79
CA GLY A 443 11.37 -12.64 9.89
C GLY A 443 10.79 -12.34 8.51
N GLN A 444 9.86 -11.39 8.44
CA GLN A 444 9.28 -10.89 7.18
C GLN A 444 10.08 -9.71 6.58
N ASN A 445 11.28 -9.48 7.08
CA ASN A 445 12.14 -8.37 6.65
C ASN A 445 11.54 -6.96 6.89
N TYR A 446 10.62 -6.81 7.85
CA TYR A 446 10.06 -5.51 8.19
C TYR A 446 11.06 -4.65 8.98
N PRO A 447 11.52 -3.48 8.46
CA PRO A 447 12.64 -2.75 9.05
C PRO A 447 12.40 -2.28 10.49
N ASN A 448 11.17 -1.81 10.81
CA ASN A 448 10.84 -1.39 12.17
C ASN A 448 10.83 -2.57 13.15
N GLY A 449 10.37 -3.75 12.71
CA GLY A 449 10.42 -4.99 13.49
C GLY A 449 11.86 -5.46 13.77
N MET A 450 12.73 -5.37 12.75
CA MET A 450 14.17 -5.67 12.91
C MET A 450 14.82 -4.72 13.92
N ALA A 451 14.58 -3.41 13.80
CA ALA A 451 15.14 -2.41 14.70
C ALA A 451 14.63 -2.57 16.15
N ALA A 452 13.34 -2.89 16.33
CA ALA A 452 12.78 -3.16 17.64
C ALA A 452 13.37 -4.43 18.27
N LEU A 453 13.48 -5.51 17.50
CA LEU A 453 14.12 -6.75 17.97
C LEU A 453 15.61 -6.54 18.29
N ALA A 454 16.32 -5.74 17.48
CA ALA A 454 17.70 -5.38 17.73
C ALA A 454 17.87 -4.66 19.07
N ARG A 455 16.98 -3.70 19.36
CA ARG A 455 16.95 -3.01 20.66
C ARG A 455 16.68 -3.97 21.82
N CYS A 456 15.78 -4.94 21.63
CA CYS A 456 15.54 -5.97 22.63
C CYS A 456 16.82 -6.79 22.92
N TYR A 457 17.58 -7.18 21.90
CA TYR A 457 18.85 -7.88 22.07
C TYR A 457 19.95 -6.98 22.65
N GLU A 458 20.01 -5.70 22.31
CA GLU A 458 20.99 -4.75 22.83
C GLU A 458 20.85 -4.56 24.34
N HIS A 459 19.60 -4.43 24.81
CA HIS A 459 19.30 -4.10 26.21
C HIS A 459 18.86 -5.30 27.06
N GLY A 460 18.58 -6.46 26.45
CA GLY A 460 18.07 -7.63 27.16
C GLY A 460 16.60 -7.51 27.56
N VAL A 461 15.77 -6.80 26.77
CA VAL A 461 14.35 -6.61 27.04
C VAL A 461 13.54 -7.78 26.49
N GLY A 462 12.92 -8.54 27.38
CA GLY A 462 12.08 -9.70 27.02
C GLY A 462 12.85 -10.93 26.48
N LEU A 463 14.17 -10.85 26.35
CA LEU A 463 15.07 -11.91 25.89
C LEU A 463 16.49 -11.66 26.40
N GLU A 464 17.34 -12.66 26.27
CA GLU A 464 18.74 -12.56 26.69
C GLU A 464 19.51 -11.55 25.82
N ARG A 465 20.33 -10.71 26.48
CA ARG A 465 21.15 -9.71 25.80
C ARG A 465 22.12 -10.37 24.83
N ASN A 466 22.12 -9.93 23.58
CA ASN A 466 23.04 -10.41 22.55
C ASN A 466 23.44 -9.27 21.60
N PRO A 467 24.52 -8.54 21.86
CA PRO A 467 24.92 -7.41 21.06
C PRO A 467 25.29 -7.75 19.61
N TYR A 468 25.75 -8.97 19.33
CA TYR A 468 26.07 -9.41 17.97
C TYR A 468 24.82 -9.55 17.11
N LEU A 469 23.76 -10.19 17.67
CA LEU A 469 22.48 -10.26 16.99
C LEU A 469 21.81 -8.89 16.86
N ALA A 470 21.99 -8.00 17.85
CA ALA A 470 21.53 -6.62 17.77
C ALA A 470 22.16 -5.90 16.59
N ALA A 471 23.50 -5.98 16.46
CA ALA A 471 24.25 -5.34 15.37
C ALA A 471 23.84 -5.89 13.99
N ASP A 472 23.69 -7.22 13.82
CA ASP A 472 23.23 -7.82 12.56
C ASP A 472 21.83 -7.30 12.17
N LEU A 473 20.91 -7.29 13.11
CA LEU A 473 19.53 -6.81 12.85
C LEU A 473 19.48 -5.31 12.55
N TYR A 474 20.30 -4.49 13.24
CA TYR A 474 20.43 -3.07 12.93
C TYR A 474 21.03 -2.86 11.54
N ASP A 475 22.07 -3.62 11.14
CA ASP A 475 22.68 -3.53 9.81
C ASP A 475 21.65 -3.90 8.71
N ARG A 476 20.92 -4.99 8.90
CA ARG A 476 19.86 -5.41 7.98
C ARG A 476 18.74 -4.38 7.88
N ALA A 477 18.34 -3.76 8.99
CA ALA A 477 17.34 -2.69 8.99
C ALA A 477 17.90 -1.42 8.31
N ALA A 478 19.15 -1.03 8.58
CA ALA A 478 19.81 0.13 7.99
C ALA A 478 19.94 0.00 6.46
N ARG A 479 20.34 -1.16 5.96
CA ARG A 479 20.38 -1.45 4.51
C ARG A 479 19.01 -1.31 3.83
N ARG A 480 17.91 -1.41 4.57
CA ARG A 480 16.55 -1.18 4.11
C ARG A 480 16.04 0.25 4.37
N GLY A 481 16.95 1.17 4.68
CA GLY A 481 16.64 2.58 4.87
C GLY A 481 16.09 2.94 6.26
N HIS A 482 16.20 2.05 7.26
CA HIS A 482 15.76 2.38 8.62
C HIS A 482 16.79 3.29 9.33
N VAL A 483 16.51 4.58 9.31
CA VAL A 483 17.43 5.66 9.75
C VAL A 483 17.90 5.51 11.19
N ARG A 484 16.98 5.20 12.11
CA ARG A 484 17.32 5.02 13.54
C ARG A 484 18.20 3.79 13.77
N ALA A 485 18.05 2.74 12.96
CA ALA A 485 18.90 1.55 13.07
C ALA A 485 20.33 1.85 12.62
N ALA A 486 20.51 2.61 11.53
CA ALA A 486 21.82 3.08 11.09
C ALA A 486 22.52 3.91 12.19
N TYR A 487 21.79 4.81 12.83
CA TYR A 487 22.30 5.60 13.96
C TYR A 487 22.67 4.73 15.16
N ALA A 488 21.83 3.77 15.56
CA ALA A 488 22.09 2.87 16.68
C ALA A 488 23.31 1.99 16.42
N LEU A 489 23.42 1.38 15.22
CA LEU A 489 24.58 0.59 14.83
C LEU A 489 25.87 1.44 14.83
N GLY A 490 25.80 2.67 14.32
CA GLY A 490 26.91 3.62 14.36
C GLY A 490 27.39 3.87 15.80
N ASN A 491 26.49 4.03 16.76
CA ASN A 491 26.83 4.18 18.16
C ASN A 491 27.53 2.92 18.72
N MET A 492 27.00 1.72 18.43
CA MET A 492 27.58 0.45 18.86
C MET A 492 29.03 0.28 18.31
N LEU A 493 29.21 0.57 17.02
CA LEU A 493 30.54 0.46 16.37
C LEU A 493 31.51 1.55 16.84
N LEU A 494 31.04 2.71 17.25
CA LEU A 494 31.87 3.79 17.77
C LEU A 494 32.34 3.52 19.21
N SER A 495 31.45 2.93 20.05
CA SER A 495 31.82 2.55 21.44
C SER A 495 32.68 1.31 21.47
N GLY A 496 32.39 0.31 20.67
CA GLY A 496 33.11 -0.96 20.61
C GLY A 496 32.90 -1.89 21.80
N ASP A 497 31.98 -1.56 22.69
CA ASP A 497 31.84 -2.23 24.00
C ASP A 497 31.49 -3.72 23.91
N ALA A 498 30.97 -4.20 22.79
CA ALA A 498 30.50 -5.58 22.68
C ALA A 498 30.80 -6.25 21.33
N ILE A 499 30.99 -5.48 20.24
CA ILE A 499 31.10 -6.01 18.86
C ILE A 499 32.45 -5.62 18.19
N GLY A 500 33.34 -4.97 18.93
CA GLY A 500 34.57 -4.36 18.39
C GLY A 500 34.32 -2.98 17.80
N GLN A 501 35.42 -2.16 17.84
CA GLN A 501 35.35 -0.81 17.31
C GLN A 501 35.58 -0.79 15.80
N ASP A 502 34.66 -0.13 15.08
CA ASP A 502 34.83 0.26 13.68
C ASP A 502 34.35 1.70 13.47
N PRO A 503 35.19 2.70 13.80
CA PRO A 503 34.82 4.11 13.67
C PRO A 503 34.59 4.54 12.21
N ALA A 504 35.25 3.89 11.23
CA ALA A 504 35.07 4.21 9.82
C ALA A 504 33.66 3.83 9.36
N ARG A 505 33.22 2.61 9.65
CA ARG A 505 31.88 2.14 9.37
C ARG A 505 30.84 2.92 10.17
N ALA A 506 31.11 3.29 11.41
CA ALA A 506 30.22 4.16 12.21
C ALA A 506 29.98 5.51 11.53
N LEU A 507 31.03 6.14 11.00
CA LEU A 507 30.91 7.41 10.28
C LEU A 507 30.08 7.28 9.02
N GLU A 508 30.25 6.21 8.22
CA GLU A 508 29.43 5.95 7.04
C GLU A 508 27.94 5.84 7.41
N LEU A 509 27.61 5.09 8.47
CA LEU A 509 26.25 4.93 8.95
C LEU A 509 25.64 6.24 9.46
N TYR A 510 26.44 7.08 10.15
CA TYR A 510 26.00 8.41 10.54
C TYR A 510 25.73 9.32 9.34
N GLN A 511 26.58 9.27 8.31
CA GLN A 511 26.36 10.01 7.06
C GLN A 511 25.08 9.55 6.35
N GLN A 512 24.86 8.24 6.24
CA GLN A 512 23.64 7.67 5.69
C GLN A 512 22.40 8.16 6.46
N ALA A 513 22.41 8.07 7.78
CA ALA A 513 21.31 8.53 8.62
C ALA A 513 21.11 10.06 8.53
N ALA A 514 22.20 10.82 8.42
CA ALA A 514 22.14 12.27 8.27
C ALA A 514 21.56 12.71 6.92
N GLN A 515 21.86 12.02 5.84
CA GLN A 515 21.26 12.25 4.52
C GLN A 515 19.75 12.06 4.56
N ALA A 516 19.27 11.12 5.38
CA ALA A 516 17.84 10.89 5.62
C ALA A 516 17.25 11.83 6.71
N GLY A 517 17.94 12.89 7.10
CA GLY A 517 17.43 13.92 8.00
C GLY A 517 17.59 13.64 9.50
N HIS A 518 18.42 12.66 9.91
CA HIS A 518 18.62 12.38 11.33
C HIS A 518 19.66 13.33 11.95
N MET A 519 19.21 14.38 12.62
CA MET A 519 20.10 15.44 13.15
C MET A 519 21.10 14.92 14.19
N GLY A 520 20.72 14.00 15.07
CA GLY A 520 21.63 13.37 16.02
C GLY A 520 22.77 12.60 15.35
N ALA A 521 22.53 11.97 14.18
CA ALA A 521 23.56 11.30 13.40
C ALA A 521 24.54 12.33 12.76
N LEU A 522 24.01 13.44 12.25
CA LEU A 522 24.82 14.52 11.71
C LEU A 522 25.75 15.11 12.79
N ARG A 523 25.25 15.30 14.00
CA ARG A 523 26.09 15.72 15.16
C ARG A 523 27.17 14.68 15.49
N GLN A 524 26.86 13.39 15.46
CA GLN A 524 27.86 12.35 15.73
C GLN A 524 28.93 12.29 14.61
N ALA A 525 28.53 12.46 13.34
CA ALA A 525 29.47 12.61 12.23
C ALA A 525 30.41 13.82 12.48
N GLY A 526 29.87 14.97 12.93
CA GLY A 526 30.67 16.14 13.33
C GLY A 526 31.69 15.82 14.41
N ARG A 527 31.30 15.05 15.43
CA ARG A 527 32.22 14.59 16.48
C ARG A 527 33.32 13.66 15.95
N CYS A 528 32.98 12.81 14.98
CA CYS A 528 33.96 11.93 14.32
C CYS A 528 35.00 12.77 13.57
N TYR A 529 34.56 13.76 12.78
CA TYR A 529 35.48 14.68 12.10
C TYR A 529 36.32 15.52 13.07
N GLN A 530 35.74 16.04 14.15
CA GLN A 530 36.42 16.84 15.14
C GLN A 530 37.57 16.06 15.84
N LYS A 531 37.33 14.76 16.11
CA LYS A 531 38.27 13.89 16.84
C LYS A 531 39.14 13.02 15.94
N GLY A 532 38.91 13.01 14.62
CA GLY A 532 39.60 12.12 13.69
C GLY A 532 39.22 10.64 13.91
N LYS A 533 37.98 10.34 14.34
CA LYS A 533 37.55 8.96 14.56
C LYS A 533 36.97 8.39 13.28
N GLY A 534 37.62 7.40 12.70
CA GLY A 534 37.21 6.77 11.43
C GLY A 534 37.49 7.59 10.18
N CYS A 535 38.12 8.74 10.33
CA CYS A 535 38.53 9.64 9.25
C CYS A 535 39.73 10.51 9.72
N GLN A 536 40.34 11.24 8.79
CA GLN A 536 41.29 12.30 9.14
C GLN A 536 40.52 13.43 9.86
N LYS A 537 41.13 14.03 10.89
CA LYS A 537 40.58 15.17 11.60
C LYS A 537 40.30 16.32 10.62
N ASP A 538 39.09 16.86 10.67
CA ASP A 538 38.63 17.94 9.78
C ASP A 538 37.64 18.85 10.55
N GLU A 539 38.19 19.95 11.07
CA GLU A 539 37.41 20.89 11.89
C GLU A 539 36.38 21.66 11.07
N ALA A 540 36.61 21.89 9.77
CA ALA A 540 35.71 22.61 8.91
C ALA A 540 34.43 21.72 8.61
N LYS A 541 34.66 20.42 8.33
CA LYS A 541 33.52 19.48 8.19
C LYS A 541 32.79 19.27 9.51
N ALA A 542 33.50 19.23 10.62
CA ALA A 542 32.86 19.12 11.93
C ALA A 542 31.95 20.32 12.22
N PHE A 543 32.45 21.54 11.95
CA PHE A 543 31.68 22.77 12.07
C PHE A 543 30.42 22.74 11.19
N ASP A 544 30.53 22.39 9.89
CA ASP A 544 29.36 22.30 8.98
C ASP A 544 28.34 21.27 9.49
N CYS A 545 28.77 20.11 9.96
CA CYS A 545 27.89 19.11 10.55
C CYS A 545 27.18 19.65 11.80
N PHE A 546 27.85 20.32 12.71
CA PHE A 546 27.24 20.90 13.91
C PHE A 546 26.28 22.03 13.55
N ARG A 547 26.63 22.90 12.59
CA ARG A 547 25.78 23.99 12.11
C ARG A 547 24.44 23.43 11.55
N ARG A 548 24.53 22.54 10.58
CA ARG A 548 23.33 21.92 9.97
C ARG A 548 22.50 21.15 10.99
N SER A 549 23.14 20.48 11.93
CA SER A 549 22.42 19.75 12.99
C SER A 549 21.72 20.70 13.96
N ALA A 550 22.33 21.80 14.34
CA ALA A 550 21.78 22.82 15.22
C ALA A 550 20.62 23.59 14.55
N GLU A 551 20.80 23.98 13.28
CA GLU A 551 19.75 24.58 12.44
C GLU A 551 18.55 23.64 12.29
N GLY A 552 18.79 22.34 12.21
CA GLY A 552 17.77 21.30 12.20
C GLY A 552 17.14 20.97 13.56
N GLY A 553 17.52 21.72 14.61
CA GLY A 553 16.88 21.65 15.92
C GLY A 553 17.54 20.70 16.93
N ASP A 554 18.71 20.15 16.68
CA ASP A 554 19.45 19.34 17.67
C ASP A 554 20.11 20.26 18.72
N GLY A 555 19.53 20.32 19.91
CA GLY A 555 20.04 21.16 20.99
C GLY A 555 21.48 20.86 21.41
N PRO A 556 21.90 19.60 21.59
CA PRO A 556 23.30 19.26 21.84
C PRO A 556 24.25 19.70 20.73
N ALA A 557 23.81 19.79 19.46
CA ALA A 557 24.63 20.36 18.39
C ALA A 557 24.77 21.88 18.50
N ALA A 558 23.73 22.58 19.02
CA ALA A 558 23.81 24.02 19.29
C ALA A 558 24.94 24.32 20.33
N VAL A 559 25.08 23.49 21.38
CA VAL A 559 26.21 23.59 22.32
C VAL A 559 27.55 23.38 21.62
N ALA A 560 27.65 22.34 20.78
CA ALA A 560 28.88 22.06 20.05
C ALA A 560 29.25 23.19 19.06
N LEU A 561 28.24 23.76 18.40
CA LEU A 561 28.42 24.88 17.48
C LEU A 561 28.83 26.17 18.20
N GLY A 562 28.21 26.47 19.34
CA GLY A 562 28.65 27.58 20.23
C GLY A 562 30.09 27.44 20.64
N TYR A 563 30.51 26.21 20.99
CA TYR A 563 31.93 25.93 21.30
C TYR A 563 32.83 26.14 20.07
N CYS A 564 32.42 25.76 18.86
CA CYS A 564 33.20 25.99 17.63
C CYS A 564 33.41 27.49 17.41
N TYR A 565 32.38 28.31 17.52
CA TYR A 565 32.54 29.77 17.39
C TYR A 565 33.40 30.39 18.50
N GLN A 566 33.26 29.92 19.75
CA GLN A 566 34.07 30.43 20.86
C GLN A 566 35.56 30.10 20.72
N LYS A 567 35.89 28.91 20.18
CA LYS A 567 37.28 28.44 20.02
C LYS A 567 37.88 28.67 18.65
N GLY A 568 37.09 29.04 17.66
CA GLY A 568 37.55 29.15 16.28
C GLY A 568 37.81 27.80 15.62
N SER A 569 37.10 26.73 16.06
CA SER A 569 37.29 25.40 15.50
C SER A 569 36.48 25.23 14.21
N GLY A 570 37.15 25.28 13.06
CA GLY A 570 36.57 25.17 11.74
C GLY A 570 35.88 26.45 11.23
N CYS A 571 35.89 27.51 12.02
CA CYS A 571 35.37 28.84 11.69
C CYS A 571 36.17 29.93 12.41
N PRO A 572 36.11 31.21 12.01
CA PRO A 572 36.65 32.32 12.79
C PRO A 572 36.01 32.40 14.17
N VAL A 573 36.76 32.90 15.18
CA VAL A 573 36.22 33.16 16.52
C VAL A 573 35.14 34.24 16.44
N ASP A 574 33.96 33.95 17.01
CA ASP A 574 32.82 34.87 17.08
C ASP A 574 32.02 34.60 18.38
N ASP A 575 32.35 35.37 19.42
CA ASP A 575 31.72 35.23 20.74
C ASP A 575 30.23 35.60 20.71
N ALA A 576 29.77 36.46 19.78
CA ALA A 576 28.38 36.82 19.65
C ALA A 576 27.57 35.65 19.05
N GLN A 577 28.08 34.96 18.05
CA GLN A 577 27.53 33.73 17.54
C GLN A 577 27.55 32.59 18.58
N ALA A 578 28.65 32.49 19.34
CA ALA A 578 28.71 31.53 20.44
C ALA A 578 27.61 31.75 21.46
N ALA A 579 27.41 33.01 21.89
CA ALA A 579 26.34 33.37 22.80
C ALA A 579 24.94 33.07 22.25
N HIS A 580 24.69 33.35 20.97
CA HIS A 580 23.43 33.03 20.30
C HIS A 580 23.10 31.53 20.37
N TRP A 581 24.05 30.67 20.00
CA TRP A 581 23.83 29.24 20.00
C TRP A 581 23.75 28.62 21.40
N TYR A 582 24.50 29.15 22.37
CA TYR A 582 24.31 28.73 23.76
C TYR A 582 22.98 29.22 24.34
N GLU A 583 22.48 30.39 23.93
CA GLU A 583 21.15 30.86 24.31
C GLU A 583 20.04 29.96 23.72
N GLU A 584 20.19 29.52 22.47
CA GLU A 584 19.28 28.58 21.85
C GLU A 584 19.26 27.24 22.58
N ALA A 585 20.43 26.74 22.98
CA ALA A 585 20.55 25.52 23.79
C ALA A 585 19.93 25.70 25.20
N ALA A 586 20.18 26.85 25.83
CA ALA A 586 19.62 27.18 27.15
C ALA A 586 18.09 27.31 27.14
N ARG A 587 17.51 27.91 26.10
CA ARG A 587 16.04 27.98 25.89
C ARG A 587 15.39 26.60 25.79
N ARG A 588 16.12 25.61 25.29
CA ARG A 588 15.69 24.21 25.24
C ARG A 588 15.93 23.45 26.53
N GLY A 589 16.39 24.14 27.58
CA GLY A 589 16.63 23.55 28.89
C GLY A 589 17.90 22.72 29.00
N LEU A 590 18.85 22.86 28.06
CA LEU A 590 20.08 22.08 28.11
C LEU A 590 21.07 22.64 29.15
N PRO A 591 21.43 21.87 30.21
CA PRO A 591 22.25 22.36 31.32
C PRO A 591 23.64 22.85 30.89
N LEU A 592 24.27 22.18 29.89
CA LEU A 592 25.56 22.64 29.35
C LEU A 592 25.44 23.98 28.62
N GLY A 593 24.35 24.19 27.83
CA GLY A 593 24.12 25.46 27.17
C GLY A 593 23.85 26.58 28.16
N GLN A 594 23.11 26.32 29.25
CA GLN A 594 22.88 27.26 30.34
C GLN A 594 24.19 27.62 31.05
N TYR A 595 25.02 26.64 31.32
CA TYR A 595 26.35 26.85 31.94
C TYR A 595 27.27 27.67 31.05
N ASP A 596 27.44 27.31 29.78
CA ASP A 596 28.33 27.99 28.85
C ASP A 596 27.87 29.44 28.58
N LEU A 597 26.55 29.66 28.43
CA LEU A 597 25.96 30.99 28.33
C LEU A 597 26.21 31.81 29.62
N GLY A 598 26.10 31.18 30.79
CA GLY A 598 26.44 31.79 32.07
C GLY A 598 27.89 32.24 32.13
N CYS A 599 28.83 31.47 31.62
CA CYS A 599 30.22 31.84 31.50
C CYS A 599 30.42 33.08 30.62
N LEU A 600 29.72 33.16 29.47
CA LEU A 600 29.80 34.34 28.60
C LEU A 600 29.23 35.60 29.27
N TYR A 601 28.11 35.54 30.01
CA TYR A 601 27.58 36.67 30.78
C TYR A 601 28.50 37.06 31.94
N GLU A 602 29.13 36.10 32.59
CA GLU A 602 30.10 36.42 33.67
C GLU A 602 31.33 37.15 33.14
N ALA A 603 31.86 36.69 31.98
CA ALA A 603 33.03 37.26 31.33
C ALA A 603 32.75 38.58 30.58
N GLY A 604 31.53 38.72 30.02
CA GLY A 604 31.19 39.79 29.10
C GLY A 604 31.72 39.53 27.68
N GLN A 605 31.72 38.26 27.28
CA GLN A 605 32.19 37.82 25.96
C GLN A 605 30.98 37.62 25.02
N GLY A 606 30.92 38.32 23.90
CA GLY A 606 29.82 38.28 22.94
C GLY A 606 28.47 38.82 23.43
N VAL A 607 28.38 39.05 24.74
CA VAL A 607 27.23 39.62 25.42
C VAL A 607 27.67 40.62 26.49
N PRO A 608 26.86 41.64 26.81
CA PRO A 608 27.16 42.56 27.95
C PRO A 608 27.33 41.77 29.25
N ARG A 609 28.33 42.15 30.05
CA ARG A 609 28.57 41.46 31.31
C ARG A 609 27.40 41.61 32.29
N ASP A 610 26.83 40.49 32.67
CA ASP A 610 25.69 40.45 33.63
C ASP A 610 25.85 39.26 34.61
N ARG A 611 26.35 39.56 35.79
CA ARG A 611 26.58 38.56 36.86
C ARG A 611 25.26 38.00 37.42
N ARG A 612 24.13 38.75 37.33
CA ARG A 612 22.86 38.29 37.85
C ARG A 612 22.33 37.20 36.90
N LYS A 613 22.35 37.50 35.61
CA LYS A 613 21.95 36.55 34.57
C LYS A 613 22.82 35.31 34.58
N ALA A 614 24.13 35.49 34.74
CA ALA A 614 25.06 34.37 34.90
C ALA A 614 24.71 33.47 36.08
N LEU A 615 24.44 34.07 37.27
CA LEU A 615 24.06 33.30 38.45
C LEU A 615 22.75 32.55 38.28
N GLU A 616 21.74 33.14 37.61
CA GLU A 616 20.49 32.49 37.29
C GLU A 616 20.69 31.27 36.39
N LEU A 617 21.41 31.40 35.32
CA LEU A 617 21.76 30.33 34.38
C LEU A 617 22.55 29.20 35.06
N TYR A 618 23.53 29.54 35.88
CA TYR A 618 24.29 28.56 36.69
C TYR A 618 23.38 27.79 37.66
N ARG A 619 22.40 28.45 38.28
CA ARG A 619 21.45 27.78 39.15
C ARG A 619 20.56 26.79 38.42
N GLN A 620 20.12 27.14 37.20
CA GLN A 620 19.35 26.24 36.35
C GLN A 620 20.20 25.01 35.98
N ALA A 621 21.47 25.19 35.61
CA ALA A 621 22.37 24.11 35.25
C ALA A 621 22.89 23.28 36.42
N ALA A 622 22.78 23.80 37.67
CA ALA A 622 23.47 23.23 38.84
C ALA A 622 23.04 21.83 39.26
N GLN A 623 21.88 21.36 38.81
CA GLN A 623 21.44 19.99 39.12
C GLN A 623 22.28 18.96 38.39
N GLU A 624 22.67 19.22 37.13
CA GLU A 624 23.31 18.26 36.24
C GLU A 624 24.81 18.60 35.99
N VAL A 625 25.19 19.89 36.05
CA VAL A 625 26.57 20.35 35.77
C VAL A 625 27.30 20.68 37.07
N PRO A 626 28.30 19.89 37.49
CA PRO A 626 29.04 20.11 38.72
C PRO A 626 29.78 21.47 38.74
N GLU A 627 30.30 21.92 37.60
CA GLU A 627 30.98 23.20 37.41
C GLU A 627 30.05 24.38 37.68
N ALA A 628 28.77 24.26 37.26
CA ALA A 628 27.74 25.27 37.55
C ALA A 628 27.50 25.41 39.07
N ARG A 629 27.51 24.29 39.82
CA ARG A 629 27.38 24.34 41.31
C ARG A 629 28.55 25.09 41.93
N GLN A 630 29.75 24.90 41.43
CA GLN A 630 30.94 25.63 41.92
C GLN A 630 30.85 27.12 41.59
N ALA A 631 30.41 27.44 40.35
CA ALA A 631 30.21 28.83 39.91
C ALA A 631 29.15 29.56 40.74
N VAL A 632 28.03 28.91 41.08
CA VAL A 632 27.02 29.44 42.00
C VAL A 632 27.63 29.79 43.35
N ARG A 633 28.34 28.83 44.00
CA ARG A 633 28.96 29.04 45.29
C ARG A 633 29.96 30.19 45.25
N ARG A 634 30.76 30.29 44.20
CA ARG A 634 31.76 31.35 43.99
C ARG A 634 31.08 32.72 43.90
N LEU A 635 30.08 32.87 43.03
CA LEU A 635 29.41 34.15 42.79
C LEU A 635 28.57 34.58 44.00
N GLU A 636 27.92 33.68 44.73
CA GLU A 636 27.20 33.99 45.97
C GLU A 636 28.12 34.44 47.09
N LYS A 637 29.27 33.77 47.25
CA LYS A 637 30.31 34.22 48.23
C LYS A 637 30.82 35.60 47.89
N THR A 638 31.17 35.89 46.64
CA THR A 638 31.63 37.20 46.17
C THR A 638 30.56 38.26 46.33
N GLY A 639 29.30 37.96 45.99
CA GLY A 639 28.17 38.87 46.18
C GLY A 639 27.85 39.17 47.66
N ARG A 640 28.09 38.19 48.55
CA ARG A 640 27.97 38.39 50.01
C ARG A 640 29.06 39.31 50.53
N THR A 641 30.33 39.11 50.14
CA THR A 641 31.41 39.97 50.53
C THR A 641 31.28 41.39 49.99
N GLN A 642 30.83 41.59 48.76
CA GLN A 642 30.56 42.90 48.17
C GLN A 642 29.40 43.64 48.86
N ARG A 643 28.34 42.95 49.26
CA ARG A 643 27.26 43.55 50.05
C ARG A 643 27.73 43.99 51.44
N ILE A 644 28.49 43.15 52.14
CA ILE A 644 29.05 43.47 53.43
C ILE A 644 29.97 44.69 53.30
N ALA A 645 30.86 44.76 52.33
CA ALA A 645 31.71 45.91 52.05
C ALA A 645 30.88 47.16 51.68
N GLY A 646 29.83 47.00 50.86
CA GLY A 646 28.93 48.11 50.52
C GLY A 646 28.19 48.67 51.76
N TRP A 647 27.65 47.79 52.58
CA TRP A 647 26.99 48.20 53.84
C TRP A 647 27.98 48.87 54.78
N ALA A 648 29.22 48.35 54.88
CA ALA A 648 30.29 48.99 55.71
C ALA A 648 30.65 50.39 55.20
N LEU A 649 30.70 50.59 53.87
CA LEU A 649 30.90 51.92 53.26
C LEU A 649 29.73 52.87 53.50
N VAL A 650 28.51 52.39 53.38
CA VAL A 650 27.30 53.18 53.64
C VAL A 650 27.20 53.56 55.12
N THR A 651 27.44 52.61 56.04
CA THR A 651 27.48 52.89 57.46
C THR A 651 28.61 53.90 57.82
N TYR A 652 29.76 53.76 57.22
CA TYR A 652 30.86 54.71 57.35
C TYR A 652 30.43 56.12 56.88
N ALA A 653 29.83 56.24 55.71
CA ALA A 653 29.36 57.52 55.15
C ALA A 653 28.28 58.15 56.00
N ILE A 654 27.35 57.37 56.59
CA ILE A 654 26.32 57.84 57.50
C ILE A 654 26.96 58.40 58.84
N LEU A 655 27.90 57.62 59.40
CA LEU A 655 28.56 58.06 60.66
C LEU A 655 29.43 59.32 60.44
N MET A 656 30.08 59.46 59.28
CA MET A 656 30.80 60.68 58.93
C MET A 656 29.85 61.89 58.69
N GLY A 657 28.74 61.66 57.98
CA GLY A 657 27.75 62.71 57.68
C GLY A 657 26.99 63.17 58.91
N ALA A 658 26.82 62.34 59.91
CA ALA A 658 26.17 62.69 61.21
C ALA A 658 27.13 63.28 62.23
N GLY A 659 28.41 63.45 61.97
CA GLY A 659 29.40 63.97 62.89
C GLY A 659 29.67 63.10 64.14
N LEU A 660 29.25 61.83 64.09
CA LEU A 660 29.33 60.89 65.22
C LEU A 660 30.63 60.05 65.25
N TRP A 661 31.63 60.36 64.38
CA TRP A 661 32.90 59.67 64.36
C TRP A 661 34.06 60.56 64.83
N GLU A 662 34.63 60.29 66.01
CA GLU A 662 35.76 61.01 66.59
C GLU A 662 37.13 60.26 66.41
N GLY A 663 37.23 59.32 65.50
CA GLY A 663 38.49 58.54 65.28
C GLY A 663 39.58 59.30 64.63
N SER A 664 40.90 58.94 64.96
CA SER A 664 42.10 59.49 64.36
C SER A 664 42.21 59.27 62.86
N ALA A 665 43.06 60.00 62.11
CA ALA A 665 43.28 59.80 60.67
C ALA A 665 43.84 58.41 60.37
N GLY A 666 44.52 57.75 61.32
CA GLY A 666 45.01 56.37 61.20
C GLY A 666 43.90 55.35 61.25
N ASP A 667 42.91 55.55 62.14
CA ASP A 667 41.75 54.66 62.27
C ASP A 667 40.86 54.68 61.00
N ARG A 668 40.78 55.85 60.33
CA ARG A 668 40.06 56.01 59.04
C ARG A 668 40.73 55.18 57.94
N ILE A 669 42.05 55.12 57.86
CA ILE A 669 42.80 54.35 56.88
C ILE A 669 42.68 52.85 57.15
N ILE A 670 42.72 52.42 58.41
CA ILE A 670 42.54 51.01 58.80
C ILE A 670 41.14 50.53 58.49
N TRP A 671 40.13 51.33 58.72
CA TRP A 671 38.70 50.96 58.44
C TRP A 671 38.44 50.91 56.94
N LEU A 672 38.92 51.86 56.16
CA LEU A 672 38.89 51.87 54.72
C LEU A 672 39.68 50.70 54.12
N ALA A 673 40.81 50.36 54.65
CA ALA A 673 41.61 49.20 54.26
C ALA A 673 40.93 47.91 54.64
N ALA A 674 40.27 47.77 55.80
CA ALA A 674 39.48 46.61 56.24
C ALA A 674 38.23 46.43 55.43
N ALA A 675 37.56 47.52 55.00
CA ALA A 675 36.40 47.48 54.11
C ALA A 675 36.78 47.18 52.65
N ALA A 676 38.01 47.53 52.22
CA ALA A 676 38.51 47.29 50.86
C ALA A 676 39.15 45.89 50.65
N LEU A 677 39.67 45.26 51.71
CA LEU A 677 40.37 43.97 51.67
C LEU A 677 39.53 42.85 51.00
N PRO A 678 38.20 42.75 51.15
CA PRO A 678 37.42 41.76 50.42
C PRO A 678 37.28 42.03 48.90
N ALA A 679 37.50 43.27 48.45
CA ALA A 679 37.40 43.64 47.04
C ALA A 679 38.69 43.34 46.25
N VAL A 680 39.83 43.32 46.91
CA VAL A 680 41.13 43.04 46.28
C VAL A 680 41.44 41.53 46.22
N ALA A 681 40.93 40.75 47.20
CA ALA A 681 41.13 39.29 47.21
C ALA A 681 40.35 38.51 46.15
N GLY A 682 39.35 39.15 45.49
CA GLY A 682 38.55 38.55 44.42
C GLY A 682 39.15 38.71 43.00
N GLY A 683 40.28 39.43 42.87
CA GLY A 683 40.87 39.77 41.56
C GLY A 683 42.04 38.95 41.08
N CYS A 684 42.62 38.05 41.91
CA CYS A 684 43.81 37.28 41.57
C CYS A 684 43.55 35.77 41.61
N CYS A 685 42.74 35.23 40.74
CA CYS A 685 42.77 33.82 40.34
C CYS A 685 42.21 33.66 38.90
N LEU A 686 42.84 34.32 37.96
CA LEU A 686 42.70 34.02 36.54
C LEU A 686 44.12 33.84 36.01
N HIS A 687 44.66 32.62 36.17
CA HIS A 687 45.63 32.00 35.24
C HIS A 687 46.02 30.62 35.80
N TYR A 688 46.00 29.65 34.89
CA TYR A 688 46.42 28.24 34.95
C TYR A 688 45.29 27.19 35.17
N GLY A 689 45.01 26.48 34.01
CA GLY A 689 44.42 25.15 33.91
C GLY A 689 43.43 25.02 32.78
#